data_8b87f02abe8794bd229a9febd5eed4c1
#
_entry.id   8b87f02abe8794bd229a9febd5eed4c1
#
_cell.length_a   1.000
_cell.length_b   1.000
_cell.length_c   1.000
_cell.angle_alpha   90.00
_cell.angle_beta   90.00
_cell.angle_gamma   90.00
#
_symmetry.space_group_name_H-M   'P 1'
#
loop_
_entity.id
_entity.type
_entity.pdbx_description
1 polymer ?
#
loop_
_entity_poly.entity_id
_entity_poly.type
_entity_poly.pdbx_seq_one_letter_code
_entity_poly.pdbx_strand_id
1 'polypeptide(L)'
;MKTIIALHGNPGAPEDWNILEKRLDPSKFRLHAFNSYGDEWLEEVRKGADKKILIAHSWGSYRILKKLKAVANHVEKVILVCPYVKPEKPLSGLAMLLLKTPVIGEKLIKASHQKALQHFVKDMVSPQAMDANPYYERIQSRLQDWKIWQRAAFAKLEMQAYPWTPADIAETPLILLYGAVDKSSPFESQHAVLKQYPTQQHHVVANGGHGLLWSHPEVILAALEGVQSMGANETKIGYHAGEDQRNNVISYMEKHLREFPERIALRWANRESLAKWDGSPTTPIQHDEINYKNFAMRINSFARGLLDLGIQKGDRVIIFLPMSLDMYTAMFAVQRIGAIAVFLDSWARSHHLGASAKCVDPKAMISFQQAFALVDQVPEFSTMPIRVLYGPGDKGTHKFQDLLKTEPSPIAAVASEFTALITFTTGSTGTPKGANRTHRFLSAQHHALSHVIPYTEKDKDMPAFPIFSLNNLASGVTTILPAVDLAQPSERDSAILACQILNEKLTCTTLSPSMLVGLAKFCKEKNIQLSGLRRVVTGGAPISKDDVKNFYEIAPQTDLWILYGSTEAEPMAHIEGREMLAEKPASDPEIIEEGVNVGHISEDIQYKFIRTKDGPIEFDKTGWSKLEVPTGEVGEFICTGDHVCREYYNNPEAFKSTKIMDDQNRVWHRTGDLAYIDGKKDLWIVGRVNNAIERAGAYYFPVRAEVLLKRLNFVYRCAFLGVPDAKLGQATYAVVELPADTDKGTFDFAAARAEVQRVFAKNSIPVDQIKFVHKVPMDPRHHSKVEYKALRDQLNDPGAVIA
;
A
#
# COMPACT_ATOMS: atom_id res chain seq x y z
N MET A 1 -31.65 -18.42 -20.08
CA MET A 1 -30.58 -17.64 -20.75
C MET A 1 -31.06 -16.20 -20.88
N LYS A 2 -30.31 -15.22 -20.30
CA LYS A 2 -30.71 -13.81 -20.33
C LYS A 2 -30.20 -13.12 -21.60
N THR A 3 -31.04 -12.29 -22.22
CA THR A 3 -30.67 -11.52 -23.42
C THR A 3 -30.13 -10.15 -23.02
N ILE A 4 -28.92 -9.82 -23.50
CA ILE A 4 -28.26 -8.52 -23.33
C ILE A 4 -28.42 -7.74 -24.64
N ILE A 5 -28.87 -6.52 -24.55
CA ILE A 5 -28.96 -5.57 -25.68
C ILE A 5 -27.92 -4.49 -25.47
N ALA A 6 -26.95 -4.38 -26.36
CA ALA A 6 -25.77 -3.56 -26.23
C ALA A 6 -25.75 -2.41 -27.25
N LEU A 7 -25.47 -1.17 -26.75
CA LEU A 7 -25.30 0.04 -27.56
C LEU A 7 -23.89 0.60 -27.42
N HIS A 8 -23.21 0.82 -28.56
CA HIS A 8 -21.85 1.37 -28.62
C HIS A 8 -21.79 2.87 -28.31
N GLY A 9 -20.57 3.36 -28.06
CA GLY A 9 -20.28 4.78 -27.85
C GLY A 9 -20.28 5.61 -29.15
N ASN A 10 -19.87 6.86 -29.05
CA ASN A 10 -19.78 7.78 -30.16
C ASN A 10 -18.45 8.53 -30.16
N PRO A 11 -17.56 8.30 -31.12
CA PRO A 11 -17.71 7.42 -32.28
C PRO A 11 -17.54 5.94 -31.94
N GLY A 12 -18.36 5.06 -32.49
CA GLY A 12 -18.33 3.62 -32.19
C GLY A 12 -19.09 2.78 -33.20
N ALA A 13 -19.15 1.46 -32.99
CA ALA A 13 -19.86 0.48 -33.80
C ALA A 13 -20.27 -0.76 -33.00
N PRO A 14 -21.25 -1.56 -33.42
CA PRO A 14 -21.68 -2.77 -32.72
C PRO A 14 -20.54 -3.75 -32.40
N GLU A 15 -19.55 -3.86 -33.28
CA GLU A 15 -18.37 -4.74 -33.11
C GLU A 15 -17.49 -4.37 -31.93
N ASP A 16 -17.66 -3.20 -31.34
CA ASP A 16 -16.96 -2.79 -30.12
C ASP A 16 -17.27 -3.73 -28.94
N TRP A 17 -18.42 -4.40 -28.97
CA TRP A 17 -18.86 -5.35 -27.94
C TRP A 17 -18.31 -6.78 -28.11
N ASN A 18 -17.59 -7.08 -29.21
CA ASN A 18 -17.05 -8.43 -29.46
C ASN A 18 -16.09 -8.92 -28.37
N ILE A 19 -15.43 -8.02 -27.66
CA ILE A 19 -14.55 -8.40 -26.53
C ILE A 19 -15.35 -8.95 -25.36
N LEU A 20 -16.52 -8.36 -25.08
CA LEU A 20 -17.41 -8.83 -24.03
C LEU A 20 -18.10 -10.12 -24.46
N GLU A 21 -18.62 -10.18 -25.69
CA GLU A 21 -19.30 -11.35 -26.24
C GLU A 21 -18.48 -12.64 -26.13
N LYS A 22 -17.16 -12.57 -26.44
CA LYS A 22 -16.24 -13.69 -26.36
C LYS A 22 -15.97 -14.19 -24.94
N ARG A 23 -16.29 -13.39 -23.93
CA ARG A 23 -16.05 -13.70 -22.50
C ARG A 23 -17.33 -14.04 -21.75
N LEU A 24 -18.49 -13.87 -22.36
CA LEU A 24 -19.78 -14.26 -21.76
C LEU A 24 -19.89 -15.78 -21.68
N ASP A 25 -20.47 -16.27 -20.59
CA ASP A 25 -20.93 -17.65 -20.48
C ASP A 25 -22.15 -17.86 -21.40
N PRO A 26 -22.02 -18.62 -22.51
CA PRO A 26 -23.11 -18.78 -23.48
C PRO A 26 -24.31 -19.56 -22.95
N SER A 27 -24.15 -20.23 -21.80
CA SER A 27 -25.28 -20.91 -21.13
C SER A 27 -26.15 -19.93 -20.33
N LYS A 28 -25.59 -18.82 -19.90
CA LYS A 28 -26.25 -17.79 -19.06
C LYS A 28 -26.74 -16.60 -19.88
N PHE A 29 -25.92 -16.13 -20.84
CA PHE A 29 -26.13 -14.87 -21.52
C PHE A 29 -26.04 -14.99 -23.04
N ARG A 30 -26.84 -14.17 -23.74
CA ARG A 30 -26.76 -13.95 -25.18
C ARG A 30 -26.73 -12.45 -25.45
N LEU A 31 -25.70 -11.96 -26.15
CA LEU A 31 -25.50 -10.55 -26.44
C LEU A 31 -25.96 -10.23 -27.89
N HIS A 32 -26.75 -9.18 -28.01
CA HIS A 32 -27.13 -8.58 -29.30
C HIS A 32 -26.67 -7.12 -29.32
N ALA A 33 -25.69 -6.80 -30.14
CA ALA A 33 -25.15 -5.45 -30.28
C ALA A 33 -25.87 -4.69 -31.42
N PHE A 34 -26.27 -3.47 -31.12
CA PHE A 34 -27.02 -2.63 -32.06
C PHE A 34 -26.29 -1.34 -32.39
N ASN A 35 -26.61 -0.79 -33.54
CA ASN A 35 -26.20 0.55 -33.94
C ASN A 35 -26.89 1.60 -33.04
N SER A 36 -26.14 2.38 -32.31
CA SER A 36 -26.66 3.37 -31.35
C SER A 36 -27.30 4.58 -32.01
N TYR A 37 -27.09 4.76 -33.32
CA TYR A 37 -27.70 5.87 -34.08
C TYR A 37 -29.14 5.56 -34.56
N GLY A 38 -29.55 4.27 -34.52
CA GLY A 38 -30.91 3.85 -34.83
C GLY A 38 -31.75 3.54 -33.59
N ASP A 39 -33.00 3.16 -33.78
CA ASP A 39 -33.94 2.76 -32.74
C ASP A 39 -34.38 1.28 -32.87
N GLU A 40 -33.73 0.48 -33.72
CA GLU A 40 -34.05 -0.93 -33.98
C GLU A 40 -33.91 -1.80 -32.70
N TRP A 41 -33.03 -1.41 -31.78
CA TRP A 41 -32.87 -2.06 -30.50
C TRP A 41 -34.14 -2.02 -29.61
N LEU A 42 -35.01 -1.01 -29.78
CA LEU A 42 -36.27 -0.92 -29.04
C LEU A 42 -37.25 -2.03 -29.39
N GLU A 43 -37.27 -2.44 -30.65
CA GLU A 43 -38.09 -3.57 -31.09
C GLU A 43 -37.58 -4.88 -30.46
N GLU A 44 -36.26 -5.07 -30.43
CA GLU A 44 -35.67 -6.25 -29.81
C GLU A 44 -35.90 -6.29 -28.27
N VAL A 45 -35.87 -5.16 -27.58
CA VAL A 45 -36.24 -5.09 -26.15
C VAL A 45 -37.66 -5.59 -25.91
N ARG A 46 -38.61 -5.27 -26.81
CA ARG A 46 -40.02 -5.64 -26.65
C ARG A 46 -40.33 -7.08 -27.04
N LYS A 47 -39.42 -7.80 -27.72
CA LYS A 47 -39.63 -9.19 -28.11
C LYS A 47 -39.68 -10.16 -26.94
N GLY A 48 -40.72 -10.98 -26.86
CA GLY A 48 -40.87 -12.03 -25.87
C GLY A 48 -41.29 -11.53 -24.48
N ALA A 49 -41.53 -12.46 -23.56
CA ALA A 49 -42.01 -12.15 -22.22
C ALA A 49 -40.84 -11.87 -21.23
N ASP A 50 -39.61 -12.32 -21.54
CA ASP A 50 -38.47 -12.19 -20.62
C ASP A 50 -37.90 -10.78 -20.65
N LYS A 51 -37.63 -10.25 -19.44
CA LYS A 51 -36.97 -8.97 -19.31
C LYS A 51 -35.52 -9.04 -19.80
N LYS A 52 -35.07 -7.98 -20.47
CA LYS A 52 -33.74 -7.85 -21.06
C LYS A 52 -32.81 -7.06 -20.15
N ILE A 53 -31.51 -7.27 -20.30
CA ILE A 53 -30.47 -6.42 -19.68
C ILE A 53 -30.04 -5.45 -20.81
N LEU A 54 -30.07 -4.15 -20.50
CA LEU A 54 -29.51 -3.14 -21.40
C LEU A 54 -28.11 -2.78 -20.97
N ILE A 55 -27.19 -2.67 -21.94
CA ILE A 55 -25.84 -2.20 -21.68
C ILE A 55 -25.43 -1.15 -22.69
N ALA A 56 -24.77 -0.09 -22.27
CA ALA A 56 -24.29 0.92 -23.19
C ALA A 56 -22.94 1.49 -22.78
N HIS A 57 -22.13 1.87 -23.76
CA HIS A 57 -20.87 2.57 -23.59
C HIS A 57 -21.04 4.04 -24.03
N SER A 58 -20.46 4.95 -23.24
CA SER A 58 -20.34 6.36 -23.59
C SER A 58 -21.67 7.00 -24.01
N TRP A 59 -21.75 7.61 -25.19
CA TRP A 59 -22.97 8.24 -25.74
C TRP A 59 -24.16 7.28 -25.91
N GLY A 60 -23.93 5.99 -26.10
CA GLY A 60 -24.98 4.97 -26.06
C GLY A 60 -25.81 5.00 -24.79
N SER A 61 -25.19 5.46 -23.66
CA SER A 61 -25.88 5.66 -22.38
C SER A 61 -26.98 6.72 -22.49
N TYR A 62 -26.70 7.84 -23.14
CA TYR A 62 -27.71 8.87 -23.41
C TYR A 62 -28.86 8.30 -24.21
N ARG A 63 -28.61 7.50 -25.26
CA ARG A 63 -29.64 6.86 -26.09
C ARG A 63 -30.57 5.94 -25.29
N ILE A 64 -29.99 5.06 -24.45
CA ILE A 64 -30.79 4.21 -23.56
C ILE A 64 -31.65 5.08 -22.64
N LEU A 65 -31.04 5.99 -21.91
CA LEU A 65 -31.74 6.77 -20.88
C LEU A 65 -32.88 7.64 -21.45
N LYS A 66 -32.72 8.20 -22.63
CA LYS A 66 -33.79 8.98 -23.30
C LYS A 66 -35.02 8.15 -23.73
N LYS A 67 -34.83 6.85 -23.92
CA LYS A 67 -35.88 5.94 -24.41
C LYS A 67 -36.31 4.91 -23.34
N LEU A 68 -35.59 4.84 -22.18
CA LEU A 68 -35.79 3.80 -21.19
C LEU A 68 -37.23 3.75 -20.67
N LYS A 69 -37.85 4.90 -20.41
CA LYS A 69 -39.22 4.99 -19.91
C LYS A 69 -40.23 4.28 -20.82
N ALA A 70 -40.00 4.30 -22.12
CA ALA A 70 -40.90 3.65 -23.10
C ALA A 70 -40.77 2.13 -23.16
N VAL A 71 -39.75 1.54 -22.53
CA VAL A 71 -39.46 0.09 -22.53
C VAL A 71 -39.17 -0.47 -21.15
N ALA A 72 -39.31 0.31 -20.07
CA ALA A 72 -38.94 -0.04 -18.72
C ALA A 72 -39.52 -1.39 -18.22
N ASN A 73 -40.78 -1.68 -18.59
CA ASN A 73 -41.45 -2.93 -18.24
C ASN A 73 -40.79 -4.19 -18.83
N HIS A 74 -40.00 -4.04 -19.89
CA HIS A 74 -39.27 -5.12 -20.58
C HIS A 74 -37.81 -5.19 -20.18
N VAL A 75 -37.36 -4.34 -19.22
CA VAL A 75 -35.95 -4.24 -18.81
C VAL A 75 -35.79 -4.70 -17.36
N GLU A 76 -34.84 -5.60 -17.13
CA GLU A 76 -34.46 -6.07 -15.79
C GLU A 76 -33.54 -5.06 -15.09
N LYS A 77 -32.48 -4.65 -15.78
CA LYS A 77 -31.51 -3.68 -15.31
C LYS A 77 -30.78 -3.02 -16.49
N VAL A 78 -30.17 -1.89 -16.23
CA VAL A 78 -29.35 -1.13 -17.18
C VAL A 78 -27.93 -1.01 -16.64
N ILE A 79 -26.92 -1.28 -17.48
CA ILE A 79 -25.49 -1.10 -17.16
C ILE A 79 -24.93 -0.05 -18.10
N LEU A 80 -24.43 1.05 -17.57
CA LEU A 80 -23.82 2.13 -18.33
C LEU A 80 -22.32 2.21 -18.09
N VAL A 81 -21.53 2.05 -19.15
CA VAL A 81 -20.06 2.03 -19.13
C VAL A 81 -19.54 3.37 -19.61
N CYS A 82 -18.78 4.08 -18.77
CA CYS A 82 -18.30 5.44 -19.03
C CYS A 82 -19.42 6.34 -19.60
N PRO A 83 -20.55 6.47 -18.88
CA PRO A 83 -21.74 7.12 -19.41
C PRO A 83 -21.44 8.57 -19.81
N TYR A 84 -21.85 8.96 -21.04
CA TYR A 84 -21.74 10.31 -21.53
C TYR A 84 -23.15 10.83 -21.82
N VAL A 85 -23.70 11.59 -20.87
CA VAL A 85 -25.10 12.07 -20.91
C VAL A 85 -25.20 13.60 -20.97
N LYS A 86 -24.08 14.28 -20.74
CA LYS A 86 -23.94 15.73 -20.84
C LYS A 86 -22.65 16.09 -21.56
N PRO A 87 -22.68 16.96 -22.60
CA PRO A 87 -21.44 17.43 -23.23
C PRO A 87 -20.56 18.24 -22.28
N GLU A 88 -19.30 17.87 -22.11
CA GLU A 88 -18.32 18.62 -21.29
C GLU A 88 -18.06 20.03 -21.84
N LYS A 89 -17.97 20.11 -23.17
CA LYS A 89 -17.81 21.37 -23.90
C LYS A 89 -18.94 21.50 -24.90
N PRO A 90 -20.02 22.22 -24.57
CA PRO A 90 -21.11 22.44 -25.49
C PRO A 90 -20.66 23.25 -26.72
N LEU A 91 -21.23 22.95 -27.84
CA LEU A 91 -20.99 23.69 -29.09
C LEU A 91 -21.64 25.07 -29.00
N SER A 92 -20.95 26.11 -29.42
CA SER A 92 -21.56 27.45 -29.56
C SER A 92 -22.65 27.48 -30.60
N GLY A 93 -23.61 28.41 -30.48
CA GLY A 93 -24.69 28.55 -31.48
C GLY A 93 -24.20 28.68 -32.92
N LEU A 94 -23.11 29.44 -33.12
CA LEU A 94 -22.48 29.60 -34.43
C LEU A 94 -21.87 28.27 -34.93
N ALA A 95 -21.18 27.52 -34.06
CA ALA A 95 -20.63 26.21 -34.43
C ALA A 95 -21.75 25.21 -34.79
N MET A 96 -22.85 25.23 -34.06
CA MET A 96 -24.03 24.41 -34.35
C MET A 96 -24.62 24.74 -35.73
N LEU A 97 -24.74 26.03 -36.04
CA LEU A 97 -25.25 26.48 -37.32
C LEU A 97 -24.35 26.04 -38.50
N LEU A 98 -23.04 26.26 -38.36
CA LEU A 98 -22.06 25.87 -39.38
C LEU A 98 -22.02 24.34 -39.61
N LEU A 99 -22.08 23.55 -38.55
CA LEU A 99 -22.10 22.09 -38.66
C LEU A 99 -23.39 21.54 -39.30
N LYS A 100 -24.52 22.23 -39.11
CA LYS A 100 -25.80 21.86 -39.76
C LYS A 100 -25.87 22.24 -41.25
N THR A 101 -25.00 23.14 -41.70
CA THR A 101 -24.96 23.56 -43.11
C THR A 101 -24.25 22.46 -43.95
N PRO A 102 -24.91 21.79 -44.93
CA PRO A 102 -24.39 20.55 -45.52
C PRO A 102 -22.97 20.64 -46.06
N VAL A 103 -22.66 21.62 -46.87
CA VAL A 103 -21.34 21.74 -47.52
C VAL A 103 -20.27 22.29 -46.54
N ILE A 104 -20.65 23.26 -45.73
CA ILE A 104 -19.72 23.90 -44.79
C ILE A 104 -19.36 22.93 -43.65
N GLY A 105 -20.37 22.27 -43.09
CA GLY A 105 -20.16 21.29 -42.02
C GLY A 105 -19.30 20.12 -42.47
N GLU A 106 -19.50 19.61 -43.66
CA GLU A 106 -18.66 18.54 -44.23
C GLU A 106 -17.18 18.98 -44.37
N LYS A 107 -16.92 20.16 -44.92
CA LYS A 107 -15.57 20.70 -45.06
C LYS A 107 -14.88 20.90 -43.71
N LEU A 108 -15.58 21.43 -42.70
CA LEU A 108 -15.04 21.64 -41.35
C LEU A 108 -14.68 20.32 -40.71
N ILE A 109 -15.52 19.29 -40.81
CA ILE A 109 -15.25 17.97 -40.21
C ILE A 109 -14.08 17.31 -40.92
N LYS A 110 -14.03 17.33 -42.28
CA LYS A 110 -12.89 16.83 -43.04
C LYS A 110 -11.57 17.51 -42.67
N ALA A 111 -11.57 18.80 -42.42
CA ALA A 111 -10.38 19.55 -42.02
C ALA A 111 -9.92 19.26 -40.59
N SER A 112 -10.84 18.88 -39.69
CA SER A 112 -10.52 18.74 -38.25
C SER A 112 -10.45 17.29 -37.74
N HIS A 113 -10.93 16.30 -38.54
CA HIS A 113 -11.09 14.92 -38.03
C HIS A 113 -9.78 14.25 -37.60
N GLN A 114 -8.65 14.51 -38.27
CA GLN A 114 -7.37 13.93 -37.88
C GLN A 114 -6.91 14.41 -36.50
N LYS A 115 -7.12 15.70 -36.22
CA LYS A 115 -6.81 16.25 -34.88
C LYS A 115 -7.75 15.70 -33.81
N ALA A 116 -9.03 15.55 -34.15
CA ALA A 116 -10.03 14.94 -33.27
C ALA A 116 -9.72 13.46 -33.00
N LEU A 117 -9.28 12.70 -34.02
CA LEU A 117 -8.83 11.33 -33.90
C LEU A 117 -7.69 11.18 -32.91
N GLN A 118 -6.62 11.97 -33.07
CA GLN A 118 -5.45 11.91 -32.17
C GLN A 118 -5.83 12.15 -30.71
N HIS A 119 -6.67 13.16 -30.45
CA HIS A 119 -7.12 13.44 -29.08
C HIS A 119 -8.01 12.32 -28.52
N PHE A 120 -8.97 11.87 -29.29
CA PHE A 120 -9.91 10.83 -28.88
C PHE A 120 -9.20 9.51 -28.59
N VAL A 121 -8.28 9.09 -29.47
CA VAL A 121 -7.53 7.84 -29.28
C VAL A 121 -6.67 7.93 -28.02
N LYS A 122 -5.98 9.06 -27.83
CA LYS A 122 -5.18 9.28 -26.61
C LYS A 122 -6.02 9.20 -25.33
N ASP A 123 -7.20 9.81 -25.32
CA ASP A 123 -8.09 9.81 -24.16
C ASP A 123 -8.74 8.44 -23.93
N MET A 124 -9.08 7.74 -25.02
CA MET A 124 -9.74 6.43 -24.99
C MET A 124 -8.83 5.33 -24.44
N VAL A 125 -7.55 5.29 -24.86
CA VAL A 125 -6.60 4.27 -24.42
C VAL A 125 -5.98 4.57 -23.06
N SER A 126 -5.95 5.85 -22.64
CA SER A 126 -5.37 6.25 -21.35
C SER A 126 -6.05 5.51 -20.20
N PRO A 127 -5.29 5.02 -19.19
CA PRO A 127 -3.85 5.19 -19.01
C PRO A 127 -2.97 4.13 -19.71
N GLN A 128 -3.57 3.23 -20.51
CA GLN A 128 -2.83 2.18 -21.22
C GLN A 128 -2.12 2.74 -22.46
N ALA A 129 -1.15 1.98 -22.97
CA ALA A 129 -0.52 2.24 -24.26
C ALA A 129 -1.36 1.66 -25.42
N MET A 130 -1.15 2.18 -26.65
CA MET A 130 -1.90 1.72 -27.83
C MET A 130 -1.70 0.24 -28.16
N ASP A 131 -0.52 -0.30 -27.90
CA ASP A 131 -0.13 -1.69 -28.12
C ASP A 131 -0.59 -2.65 -27.03
N ALA A 132 -1.07 -2.13 -25.90
CA ALA A 132 -1.55 -2.95 -24.78
C ALA A 132 -2.79 -3.81 -25.13
N ASN A 133 -3.55 -3.43 -26.18
CA ASN A 133 -4.76 -4.15 -26.54
C ASN A 133 -5.01 -4.09 -28.07
N PRO A 134 -5.07 -5.23 -28.77
CA PRO A 134 -5.27 -5.27 -30.23
C PRO A 134 -6.58 -4.63 -30.72
N TYR A 135 -7.54 -4.38 -29.85
CA TYR A 135 -8.75 -3.65 -30.20
C TYR A 135 -8.48 -2.15 -30.45
N TYR A 136 -7.47 -1.56 -29.85
CA TYR A 136 -7.15 -0.14 -30.02
C TYR A 136 -6.71 0.18 -31.45
N GLU A 137 -5.90 -0.67 -32.08
CA GLU A 137 -5.49 -0.51 -33.48
C GLU A 137 -6.68 -0.61 -34.44
N ARG A 138 -7.59 -1.57 -34.18
CA ARG A 138 -8.81 -1.71 -34.97
C ARG A 138 -9.70 -0.49 -34.87
N ILE A 139 -9.88 0.06 -33.70
CA ILE A 139 -10.67 1.26 -33.47
C ILE A 139 -10.01 2.45 -34.17
N GLN A 140 -8.71 2.63 -34.03
CA GLN A 140 -7.96 3.69 -34.69
C GLN A 140 -8.07 3.61 -36.21
N SER A 141 -7.91 2.43 -36.78
CA SER A 141 -8.09 2.21 -38.24
C SER A 141 -9.49 2.60 -38.73
N ARG A 142 -10.55 2.17 -38.01
CA ARG A 142 -11.93 2.52 -38.34
C ARG A 142 -12.17 4.03 -38.27
N LEU A 143 -11.63 4.70 -37.28
CA LEU A 143 -11.81 6.13 -37.04
C LEU A 143 -11.09 7.05 -38.04
N GLN A 144 -10.32 6.51 -38.99
CA GLN A 144 -9.77 7.27 -40.12
C GLN A 144 -10.87 7.80 -41.06
N ASP A 145 -12.06 7.16 -41.11
CA ASP A 145 -13.15 7.63 -41.93
C ASP A 145 -13.83 8.87 -41.32
N TRP A 146 -13.70 10.01 -42.02
CA TRP A 146 -14.29 11.28 -41.56
C TRP A 146 -15.82 11.25 -41.43
N LYS A 147 -16.52 10.34 -42.11
CA LYS A 147 -17.97 10.16 -42.01
C LYS A 147 -18.37 9.72 -40.58
N ILE A 148 -17.53 9.00 -39.91
CA ILE A 148 -17.75 8.59 -38.51
C ILE A 148 -17.76 9.84 -37.61
N TRP A 149 -16.84 10.77 -37.87
CA TRP A 149 -16.77 12.03 -37.12
C TRP A 149 -17.93 12.97 -37.43
N GLN A 150 -18.49 12.91 -38.67
CA GLN A 150 -19.71 13.63 -39.02
C GLN A 150 -20.88 13.12 -38.17
N ARG A 151 -21.07 11.80 -38.08
CA ARG A 151 -22.10 11.20 -37.23
C ARG A 151 -21.87 11.56 -35.74
N ALA A 152 -20.63 11.54 -35.27
CA ALA A 152 -20.28 11.94 -33.92
C ALA A 152 -20.65 13.40 -33.61
N ALA A 153 -20.41 14.31 -34.53
CA ALA A 153 -20.79 15.70 -34.41
C ALA A 153 -22.33 15.87 -34.34
N PHE A 154 -23.08 15.18 -35.20
CA PHE A 154 -24.54 15.24 -35.15
C PHE A 154 -25.12 14.64 -33.86
N ALA A 155 -24.56 13.55 -33.34
CA ALA A 155 -24.97 12.97 -32.07
C ALA A 155 -24.73 13.94 -30.90
N LYS A 156 -23.65 14.72 -30.93
CA LYS A 156 -23.41 15.77 -29.96
C LYS A 156 -24.41 16.92 -30.05
N LEU A 157 -24.79 17.29 -31.28
CA LEU A 157 -25.85 18.30 -31.55
C LEU A 157 -27.21 17.83 -31.03
N GLU A 158 -27.57 16.56 -31.25
CA GLU A 158 -28.79 15.94 -30.74
C GLU A 158 -28.84 16.01 -29.21
N MET A 159 -27.78 15.58 -28.52
CA MET A 159 -27.72 15.59 -27.07
C MET A 159 -27.83 17.00 -26.48
N GLN A 160 -27.23 17.99 -27.13
CA GLN A 160 -27.31 19.39 -26.70
C GLN A 160 -28.70 19.99 -26.94
N ALA A 161 -29.37 19.61 -28.02
CA ALA A 161 -30.73 20.06 -28.33
C ALA A 161 -31.79 19.39 -27.42
N TYR A 162 -31.58 18.16 -27.05
CA TYR A 162 -32.51 17.32 -26.29
C TYR A 162 -31.80 16.68 -25.07
N PRO A 163 -31.39 17.48 -24.08
CA PRO A 163 -30.67 16.97 -22.95
C PRO A 163 -31.50 15.94 -22.15
N TRP A 164 -30.82 15.00 -21.52
CA TRP A 164 -31.44 14.14 -20.53
C TRP A 164 -31.86 14.98 -19.31
N THR A 165 -33.03 14.69 -18.77
CA THR A 165 -33.61 15.42 -17.61
C THR A 165 -34.23 14.45 -16.61
N PRO A 166 -34.57 14.86 -15.39
CA PRO A 166 -35.28 14.03 -14.43
C PRO A 166 -36.63 13.52 -14.90
N ALA A 167 -37.25 14.17 -15.92
CA ALA A 167 -38.47 13.67 -16.54
C ALA A 167 -38.30 12.37 -17.34
N ASP A 168 -37.03 12.04 -17.68
CA ASP A 168 -36.69 10.81 -18.41
C ASP A 168 -36.42 9.63 -17.43
N ILE A 169 -36.51 9.81 -16.12
CA ILE A 169 -36.26 8.77 -15.11
C ILE A 169 -37.31 7.65 -15.23
N ALA A 170 -36.84 6.41 -15.12
CA ALA A 170 -37.63 5.20 -15.02
C ALA A 170 -37.29 4.44 -13.70
N GLU A 171 -38.15 3.55 -13.23
CA GLU A 171 -37.92 2.77 -12.02
C GLU A 171 -37.00 1.57 -12.22
N THR A 172 -36.33 1.46 -13.36
CA THR A 172 -35.44 0.35 -13.69
C THR A 172 -34.10 0.49 -12.95
N PRO A 173 -33.55 -0.58 -12.31
CA PRO A 173 -32.24 -0.54 -11.69
C PRO A 173 -31.13 -0.12 -12.63
N LEU A 174 -30.27 0.81 -12.19
CA LEU A 174 -29.20 1.39 -12.99
C LEU A 174 -27.85 1.13 -12.34
N ILE A 175 -26.93 0.50 -13.06
CA ILE A 175 -25.53 0.29 -12.66
C ILE A 175 -24.65 1.18 -13.54
N LEU A 176 -23.88 2.04 -12.93
CA LEU A 176 -22.98 2.99 -13.57
C LEU A 176 -21.53 2.56 -13.35
N LEU A 177 -20.79 2.35 -14.43
CA LEU A 177 -19.37 2.00 -14.41
C LEU A 177 -18.57 3.16 -14.98
N TYR A 178 -17.71 3.77 -14.17
CA TYR A 178 -16.87 4.91 -14.54
C TYR A 178 -15.40 4.56 -14.53
N GLY A 179 -14.61 5.17 -15.40
CA GLY A 179 -13.15 5.17 -15.29
C GLY A 179 -12.69 6.39 -14.49
N ALA A 180 -11.84 6.18 -13.47
CA ALA A 180 -11.35 7.28 -12.61
C ALA A 180 -10.49 8.30 -13.37
N VAL A 181 -9.83 7.87 -14.45
CA VAL A 181 -8.98 8.75 -15.28
C VAL A 181 -9.60 9.06 -16.65
N ASP A 182 -10.91 8.86 -16.80
CA ASP A 182 -11.67 9.17 -18.02
C ASP A 182 -11.77 10.68 -18.23
N LYS A 183 -11.09 11.20 -19.25
CA LYS A 183 -11.11 12.62 -19.64
C LYS A 183 -12.22 12.96 -20.62
N SER A 184 -12.74 11.97 -21.31
CA SER A 184 -13.83 12.14 -22.30
C SER A 184 -15.19 12.20 -21.63
N SER A 185 -15.37 11.45 -20.54
CA SER A 185 -16.60 11.35 -19.75
C SER A 185 -16.26 11.37 -18.25
N PRO A 186 -15.77 12.51 -17.71
CA PRO A 186 -15.33 12.62 -16.33
C PRO A 186 -16.43 12.26 -15.35
N PHE A 187 -16.07 11.45 -14.33
CA PHE A 187 -16.99 10.98 -13.30
C PHE A 187 -17.80 12.11 -12.68
N GLU A 188 -17.14 13.19 -12.26
CA GLU A 188 -17.77 14.29 -11.51
C GLU A 188 -18.90 14.95 -12.29
N SER A 189 -18.67 15.24 -13.55
CA SER A 189 -19.63 15.98 -14.40
C SER A 189 -20.80 15.09 -14.83
N GLN A 190 -20.54 13.84 -15.18
CA GLN A 190 -21.55 12.90 -15.63
C GLN A 190 -22.38 12.35 -14.47
N HIS A 191 -21.71 12.02 -13.36
CA HIS A 191 -22.38 11.54 -12.16
C HIS A 191 -23.23 12.63 -11.51
N ALA A 192 -22.81 13.90 -11.55
CA ALA A 192 -23.63 15.03 -11.05
C ALA A 192 -25.02 15.09 -11.70
N VAL A 193 -25.12 14.64 -12.95
CA VAL A 193 -26.41 14.52 -13.67
C VAL A 193 -27.15 13.25 -13.26
N LEU A 194 -26.45 12.10 -13.26
CA LEU A 194 -27.05 10.78 -13.05
C LEU A 194 -27.37 10.44 -11.59
N LYS A 195 -26.78 11.13 -10.62
CA LYS A 195 -27.11 10.94 -9.19
C LYS A 195 -28.58 11.22 -8.83
N GLN A 196 -29.30 11.89 -9.71
CA GLN A 196 -30.74 12.15 -9.55
C GLN A 196 -31.58 10.90 -9.85
N TYR A 197 -30.98 9.83 -10.41
CA TYR A 197 -31.67 8.57 -10.68
C TYR A 197 -31.76 7.76 -9.38
N PRO A 198 -32.95 7.51 -8.81
CA PRO A 198 -33.10 7.02 -7.44
C PRO A 198 -32.63 5.56 -7.23
N THR A 199 -32.66 4.73 -8.27
CA THR A 199 -32.29 3.32 -8.21
C THR A 199 -30.87 3.04 -8.78
N GLN A 200 -29.99 4.03 -8.74
CA GLN A 200 -28.63 3.89 -9.29
C GLN A 200 -27.64 3.34 -8.27
N GLN A 201 -26.78 2.45 -8.74
CA GLN A 201 -25.54 2.06 -8.11
C GLN A 201 -24.38 2.49 -9.01
N HIS A 202 -23.25 2.88 -8.46
CA HIS A 202 -22.11 3.24 -9.28
C HIS A 202 -20.82 2.61 -8.78
N HIS A 203 -19.91 2.35 -9.73
CA HIS A 203 -18.56 1.83 -9.48
C HIS A 203 -17.56 2.66 -10.30
N VAL A 204 -16.45 3.03 -9.66
CA VAL A 204 -15.37 3.80 -10.29
C VAL A 204 -14.13 2.92 -10.36
N VAL A 205 -13.67 2.61 -11.56
CA VAL A 205 -12.49 1.78 -11.80
C VAL A 205 -11.24 2.67 -11.76
N ALA A 206 -10.38 2.47 -10.78
CA ALA A 206 -9.26 3.39 -10.45
C ALA A 206 -8.33 3.67 -11.64
N ASN A 207 -7.92 2.65 -12.39
CA ASN A 207 -7.07 2.77 -13.56
C ASN A 207 -7.85 2.71 -14.88
N GLY A 208 -9.16 2.89 -14.82
CA GLY A 208 -10.03 2.87 -15.98
C GLY A 208 -10.08 4.24 -16.66
N GLY A 209 -9.89 4.27 -17.99
CA GLY A 209 -10.15 5.41 -18.83
C GLY A 209 -11.48 5.28 -19.56
N HIS A 210 -11.66 6.09 -20.62
CA HIS A 210 -12.88 6.02 -21.48
C HIS A 210 -13.06 4.68 -22.17
N GLY A 211 -11.95 3.97 -22.40
CA GLY A 211 -11.94 2.64 -23.02
C GLY A 211 -12.19 1.48 -22.04
N LEU A 212 -12.95 1.68 -20.97
CA LEU A 212 -13.23 0.67 -19.93
C LEU A 212 -13.78 -0.64 -20.50
N LEU A 213 -14.58 -0.57 -21.56
CA LEU A 213 -15.11 -1.75 -22.28
C LEU A 213 -14.00 -2.70 -22.76
N TRP A 214 -12.86 -2.16 -23.18
CA TRP A 214 -11.74 -2.93 -23.73
C TRP A 214 -10.65 -3.22 -22.70
N SER A 215 -10.43 -2.28 -21.80
CA SER A 215 -9.38 -2.39 -20.76
C SER A 215 -9.79 -3.24 -19.56
N HIS A 216 -11.08 -3.21 -19.19
CA HIS A 216 -11.61 -3.88 -17.99
C HIS A 216 -12.97 -4.57 -18.27
N PRO A 217 -13.07 -5.47 -19.26
CA PRO A 217 -14.34 -6.15 -19.59
C PRO A 217 -14.88 -7.01 -18.45
N GLU A 218 -14.04 -7.47 -17.55
CA GLU A 218 -14.38 -8.23 -16.34
C GLU A 218 -15.30 -7.46 -15.40
N VAL A 219 -15.13 -6.14 -15.26
CA VAL A 219 -16.01 -5.27 -14.43
C VAL A 219 -17.44 -5.32 -14.96
N ILE A 220 -17.58 -5.37 -16.28
CA ILE A 220 -18.87 -5.45 -16.93
C ILE A 220 -19.49 -6.82 -16.71
N LEU A 221 -18.69 -7.90 -16.77
CA LEU A 221 -19.14 -9.27 -16.50
C LEU A 221 -19.66 -9.39 -15.06
N ALA A 222 -18.94 -8.85 -14.08
CA ALA A 222 -19.37 -8.84 -12.68
C ALA A 222 -20.70 -8.10 -12.50
N ALA A 223 -20.88 -6.94 -13.13
CA ALA A 223 -22.13 -6.20 -13.10
C ALA A 223 -23.29 -6.96 -13.75
N LEU A 224 -23.03 -7.76 -14.79
CA LEU A 224 -24.01 -8.63 -15.44
C LEU A 224 -24.46 -9.76 -14.52
N GLU A 225 -23.54 -10.42 -13.85
CA GLU A 225 -23.82 -11.56 -12.96
C GLU A 225 -24.46 -11.16 -11.63
N GLY A 226 -24.47 -9.88 -11.29
CA GLY A 226 -25.04 -9.37 -10.04
C GLY A 226 -24.18 -9.73 -8.82
N VAL A 227 -22.89 -10.03 -9.04
CA VAL A 227 -21.94 -10.32 -7.97
C VAL A 227 -21.69 -9.03 -7.22
N GLN A 228 -22.08 -8.98 -5.94
CA GLN A 228 -21.81 -7.84 -5.05
C GLN A 228 -20.31 -7.68 -4.72
N SER A 229 -19.52 -8.73 -4.92
CA SER A 229 -18.07 -8.68 -4.92
C SER A 229 -17.60 -8.69 -6.37
N MET A 230 -17.39 -7.54 -6.97
CA MET A 230 -16.53 -7.46 -8.12
C MET A 230 -15.16 -8.00 -7.70
N GLY A 231 -14.57 -8.88 -8.51
CA GLY A 231 -13.42 -9.71 -8.14
C GLY A 231 -12.26 -8.92 -7.53
N ALA A 232 -11.47 -9.58 -6.71
CA ALA A 232 -10.42 -9.00 -5.87
C ALA A 232 -9.39 -8.10 -6.60
N ASN A 233 -9.34 -8.13 -7.92
CA ASN A 233 -8.50 -7.26 -8.74
C ASN A 233 -9.13 -5.93 -9.15
N GLU A 234 -10.40 -5.64 -8.80
CA GLU A 234 -11.15 -4.57 -9.44
C GLU A 234 -11.76 -3.56 -8.49
N THR A 235 -12.02 -3.92 -7.28
CA THR A 235 -12.29 -2.98 -6.21
C THR A 235 -10.99 -2.39 -5.68
N LYS A 236 -10.10 -1.97 -6.57
CA LYS A 236 -9.04 -1.07 -6.16
C LYS A 236 -9.72 0.21 -5.73
N ILE A 237 -10.16 0.20 -4.50
CA ILE A 237 -10.54 1.28 -3.62
C ILE A 237 -11.29 2.39 -4.35
N GLY A 238 -12.59 2.43 -4.17
CA GLY A 238 -13.44 3.50 -4.72
C GLY A 238 -13.07 4.85 -4.11
N TYR A 239 -12.04 5.48 -4.67
CA TYR A 239 -11.74 6.86 -4.34
C TYR A 239 -12.80 7.76 -4.96
N HIS A 240 -13.46 8.53 -4.10
CA HIS A 240 -14.40 9.53 -4.55
C HIS A 240 -13.61 10.76 -5.00
N ALA A 241 -13.95 11.27 -6.18
CA ALA A 241 -13.32 12.47 -6.69
C ALA A 241 -13.72 13.69 -5.85
N GLY A 242 -12.74 14.58 -5.67
CA GLY A 242 -12.92 15.73 -4.80
C GLY A 242 -12.92 15.37 -3.31
N GLU A 243 -13.45 16.29 -2.50
CA GLU A 243 -13.58 16.08 -1.06
C GLU A 243 -14.85 15.30 -0.75
N ASP A 244 -14.69 14.12 -0.13
CA ASP A 244 -15.79 13.24 0.27
C ASP A 244 -15.47 12.57 1.62
N GLN A 245 -16.49 12.40 2.46
CA GLN A 245 -16.35 11.71 3.75
C GLN A 245 -15.93 10.25 3.58
N ARG A 246 -16.30 9.62 2.46
CA ARG A 246 -15.95 8.23 2.13
C ARG A 246 -14.47 8.05 1.80
N ASN A 247 -13.77 9.09 1.38
CA ASN A 247 -12.31 9.06 1.23
C ASN A 247 -11.57 9.05 2.56
N ASN A 248 -12.22 9.50 3.64
CA ASN A 248 -11.61 9.49 4.95
C ASN A 248 -11.49 8.03 5.46
N VAL A 249 -10.28 7.61 5.85
CA VAL A 249 -10.02 6.24 6.31
C VAL A 249 -10.86 5.81 7.50
N ILE A 250 -11.43 6.74 8.25
CA ILE A 250 -12.38 6.44 9.33
C ILE A 250 -13.65 5.72 8.80
N SER A 251 -13.94 5.81 7.51
CA SER A 251 -15.08 5.14 6.88
C SER A 251 -15.08 3.61 7.07
N TYR A 252 -13.91 2.99 7.20
CA TYR A 252 -13.79 1.56 7.52
C TYR A 252 -14.36 1.24 8.91
N MET A 253 -14.07 2.09 9.90
CA MET A 253 -14.63 1.95 11.25
C MET A 253 -16.14 2.18 11.27
N GLU A 254 -16.64 3.15 10.52
CA GLU A 254 -18.07 3.43 10.38
C GLU A 254 -18.82 2.25 9.71
N LYS A 255 -18.17 1.52 8.80
CA LYS A 255 -18.72 0.30 8.23
C LYS A 255 -18.93 -0.76 9.30
N HIS A 256 -17.91 -1.05 10.11
CA HIS A 256 -18.01 -2.09 11.16
C HIS A 256 -18.93 -1.69 12.30
N LEU A 257 -19.05 -0.39 12.61
CA LEU A 257 -20.06 0.12 13.53
C LEU A 257 -21.48 -0.22 13.07
N ARG A 258 -21.77 -0.20 11.78
CA ARG A 258 -23.08 -0.56 11.23
C ARG A 258 -23.30 -2.06 11.14
N GLU A 259 -22.27 -2.81 10.72
CA GLU A 259 -22.39 -4.24 10.42
C GLU A 259 -22.23 -5.12 11.66
N PHE A 260 -21.31 -4.78 12.55
CA PHE A 260 -20.90 -5.61 13.69
C PHE A 260 -20.62 -4.80 14.95
N PRO A 261 -21.58 -3.97 15.44
CA PRO A 261 -21.33 -3.02 16.54
C PRO A 261 -20.84 -3.66 17.83
N GLU A 262 -21.30 -4.85 18.15
CA GLU A 262 -20.94 -5.55 19.40
C GLU A 262 -19.69 -6.44 19.29
N ARG A 263 -19.09 -6.58 18.08
CA ARG A 263 -17.83 -7.30 17.91
C ARG A 263 -16.72 -6.57 18.66
N ILE A 264 -15.86 -7.31 19.37
CA ILE A 264 -14.69 -6.74 20.04
C ILE A 264 -13.72 -6.20 18.99
N ALA A 265 -13.38 -4.91 19.12
CA ALA A 265 -12.42 -4.24 18.26
C ALA A 265 -10.99 -4.39 18.79
N LEU A 266 -10.79 -4.03 20.07
CA LEU A 266 -9.51 -4.07 20.74
C LEU A 266 -9.60 -4.80 22.09
N ARG A 267 -8.52 -5.51 22.43
CA ARG A 267 -8.24 -6.04 23.76
C ARG A 267 -6.82 -5.66 24.17
N TRP A 268 -6.60 -5.34 25.44
CA TRP A 268 -5.29 -4.99 25.97
C TRP A 268 -5.12 -5.55 27.37
N ALA A 269 -3.90 -5.87 27.75
CA ALA A 269 -3.63 -6.41 29.08
C ALA A 269 -4.01 -5.41 30.17
N ASN A 270 -4.73 -5.88 31.17
CA ASN A 270 -5.02 -5.12 32.37
C ASN A 270 -3.71 -4.88 33.14
N ARG A 271 -3.41 -3.61 33.49
CA ARG A 271 -2.12 -3.22 34.09
C ARG A 271 -1.87 -3.91 35.43
N GLU A 272 -2.90 -4.03 36.23
CA GLU A 272 -2.77 -4.67 37.59
C GLU A 272 -2.51 -6.17 37.44
N SER A 273 -3.22 -6.84 36.55
CA SER A 273 -2.99 -8.25 36.25
C SER A 273 -1.60 -8.51 35.70
N LEU A 274 -1.14 -7.68 34.75
CA LEU A 274 0.20 -7.80 34.17
C LEU A 274 1.31 -7.56 35.26
N ALA A 275 1.12 -6.58 36.11
CA ALA A 275 2.09 -6.28 37.19
C ALA A 275 2.20 -7.42 38.20
N LYS A 276 1.11 -8.16 38.48
CA LYS A 276 1.05 -9.30 39.39
C LYS A 276 1.38 -10.64 38.73
N TRP A 277 1.57 -10.65 37.38
CA TRP A 277 1.76 -11.89 36.63
C TRP A 277 3.10 -12.58 37.02
N ASP A 278 3.03 -13.88 37.29
CA ASP A 278 4.10 -14.72 37.81
C ASP A 278 5.17 -15.12 36.79
N GLY A 279 5.03 -14.73 35.52
CA GLY A 279 5.92 -15.10 34.42
C GLY A 279 5.60 -16.44 33.77
N SER A 280 4.57 -17.17 34.22
CA SER A 280 4.16 -18.45 33.64
C SER A 280 3.22 -18.24 32.47
N PRO A 281 3.49 -18.80 31.28
CA PRO A 281 2.59 -18.72 30.12
C PRO A 281 1.23 -19.38 30.34
N THR A 282 1.10 -20.25 31.36
CA THR A 282 -0.15 -20.89 31.69
C THR A 282 -1.00 -20.10 32.68
N THR A 283 -0.42 -19.10 33.36
CA THR A 283 -1.16 -18.17 34.24
C THR A 283 -1.75 -17.04 33.37
N PRO A 284 -3.09 -16.90 33.28
CA PRO A 284 -3.69 -15.91 32.40
C PRO A 284 -3.40 -14.47 32.84
N ILE A 285 -3.01 -13.62 31.89
CA ILE A 285 -3.06 -12.16 32.03
C ILE A 285 -4.49 -11.72 31.69
N GLN A 286 -5.18 -11.04 32.59
CA GLN A 286 -6.50 -10.50 32.29
C GLN A 286 -6.40 -9.37 31.29
N HIS A 287 -7.40 -9.30 30.39
CA HIS A 287 -7.51 -8.27 29.35
C HIS A 287 -8.78 -7.45 29.53
N ASP A 288 -8.66 -6.15 29.40
CA ASP A 288 -9.78 -5.25 29.19
C ASP A 288 -10.09 -5.24 27.69
N GLU A 289 -11.33 -4.86 27.32
CA GLU A 289 -11.78 -4.90 25.94
C GLU A 289 -12.73 -3.75 25.58
N ILE A 290 -12.83 -3.45 24.30
CA ILE A 290 -13.80 -2.50 23.75
C ILE A 290 -14.38 -3.04 22.44
N ASN A 291 -15.70 -2.97 22.27
CA ASN A 291 -16.35 -3.32 21.00
C ASN A 291 -16.30 -2.15 20.01
N TYR A 292 -16.64 -2.42 18.73
CA TYR A 292 -16.61 -1.41 17.67
C TYR A 292 -17.52 -0.22 17.98
N LYS A 293 -18.70 -0.44 18.57
CA LYS A 293 -19.64 0.61 18.96
C LYS A 293 -19.03 1.59 19.96
N ASN A 294 -18.54 1.06 21.07
CA ASN A 294 -17.98 1.88 22.15
C ASN A 294 -16.66 2.54 21.70
N PHE A 295 -15.86 1.85 20.86
CA PHE A 295 -14.64 2.43 20.32
C PHE A 295 -14.95 3.60 19.36
N ALA A 296 -15.93 3.43 18.45
CA ALA A 296 -16.37 4.53 17.57
C ALA A 296 -16.94 5.71 18.36
N MET A 297 -17.72 5.44 19.42
CA MET A 297 -18.20 6.49 20.33
C MET A 297 -17.07 7.23 21.02
N ARG A 298 -16.03 6.53 21.48
CA ARG A 298 -14.85 7.13 22.11
C ARG A 298 -14.06 8.00 21.13
N ILE A 299 -13.84 7.49 19.90
CA ILE A 299 -13.19 8.25 18.81
C ILE A 299 -13.98 9.54 18.51
N ASN A 300 -15.28 9.43 18.36
CA ASN A 300 -16.18 10.54 18.07
C ASN A 300 -16.16 11.61 19.18
N SER A 301 -16.22 11.17 20.44
CA SER A 301 -16.14 12.01 21.64
C SER A 301 -14.79 12.75 21.72
N PHE A 302 -13.69 12.09 21.53
CA PHE A 302 -12.36 12.71 21.54
C PHE A 302 -12.15 13.66 20.37
N ALA A 303 -12.66 13.33 19.18
CA ALA A 303 -12.65 14.18 18.00
C ALA A 303 -13.42 15.51 18.24
N ARG A 304 -14.54 15.47 18.96
CA ARG A 304 -15.25 16.68 19.40
C ARG A 304 -14.38 17.54 20.30
N GLY A 305 -13.72 16.93 21.27
CA GLY A 305 -12.80 17.65 22.15
C GLY A 305 -11.65 18.33 21.40
N LEU A 306 -11.11 17.70 20.35
CA LEU A 306 -10.09 18.31 19.48
C LEU A 306 -10.64 19.52 18.71
N LEU A 307 -11.87 19.46 18.18
CA LEU A 307 -12.53 20.59 17.53
C LEU A 307 -12.74 21.76 18.49
N ASP A 308 -13.14 21.50 19.74
CA ASP A 308 -13.33 22.52 20.78
C ASP A 308 -12.00 23.20 21.17
N LEU A 309 -10.87 22.52 21.03
CA LEU A 309 -9.53 23.10 21.15
C LEU A 309 -9.10 23.91 19.91
N GLY A 310 -9.93 23.97 18.87
CA GLY A 310 -9.65 24.70 17.64
C GLY A 310 -8.75 23.95 16.66
N ILE A 311 -8.59 22.62 16.80
CA ILE A 311 -7.94 21.77 15.79
C ILE A 311 -8.86 21.68 14.57
N GLN A 312 -8.31 21.94 13.39
CA GLN A 312 -9.05 21.99 12.14
C GLN A 312 -8.46 21.02 11.10
N LYS A 313 -9.19 20.81 10.02
CA LYS A 313 -8.72 20.07 8.86
C LYS A 313 -7.37 20.61 8.38
N GLY A 314 -6.41 19.70 8.19
CA GLY A 314 -5.04 20.02 7.76
C GLY A 314 -4.08 20.36 8.89
N ASP A 315 -4.54 20.56 10.14
CA ASP A 315 -3.65 20.75 11.28
C ASP A 315 -2.87 19.46 11.59
N ARG A 316 -1.58 19.59 11.91
CA ARG A 316 -0.71 18.48 12.27
C ARG A 316 -0.75 18.28 13.78
N VAL A 317 -1.12 17.05 14.18
CA VAL A 317 -1.21 16.65 15.59
C VAL A 317 -0.22 15.51 15.83
N ILE A 318 0.80 15.79 16.63
CA ILE A 318 1.77 14.76 17.04
C ILE A 318 1.09 13.83 18.08
N ILE A 319 1.17 12.52 17.83
CA ILE A 319 0.73 11.49 18.76
C ILE A 319 1.98 10.72 19.19
N PHE A 320 2.40 10.94 20.44
CA PHE A 320 3.57 10.29 21.01
C PHE A 320 3.15 9.52 22.25
N LEU A 321 2.44 8.42 22.03
CA LEU A 321 1.90 7.50 23.01
C LEU A 321 2.35 6.07 22.72
N PRO A 322 2.49 5.22 23.74
CA PRO A 322 2.68 3.79 23.51
C PRO A 322 1.44 3.20 22.81
N MET A 323 1.64 2.06 22.16
CA MET A 323 0.57 1.31 21.52
C MET A 323 -0.51 0.95 22.54
N SER A 324 -1.69 1.56 22.45
CA SER A 324 -2.74 1.51 23.44
C SER A 324 -4.10 1.90 22.83
N LEU A 325 -5.20 1.61 23.54
CA LEU A 325 -6.53 2.11 23.18
C LEU A 325 -6.51 3.63 22.95
N ASP A 326 -5.83 4.39 23.79
CA ASP A 326 -5.83 5.86 23.74
C ASP A 326 -5.02 6.39 22.56
N MET A 327 -3.92 5.71 22.17
CA MET A 327 -3.18 6.03 20.96
C MET A 327 -4.06 5.88 19.72
N TYR A 328 -4.79 4.76 19.57
CA TYR A 328 -5.69 4.56 18.45
C TYR A 328 -6.90 5.50 18.49
N THR A 329 -7.45 5.77 19.70
CA THR A 329 -8.51 6.78 19.88
C THR A 329 -8.06 8.14 19.33
N ALA A 330 -6.88 8.61 19.74
CA ALA A 330 -6.34 9.91 19.31
C ALA A 330 -6.09 9.93 17.80
N MET A 331 -5.46 8.89 17.24
CA MET A 331 -5.15 8.82 15.82
C MET A 331 -6.41 8.86 14.95
N PHE A 332 -7.40 8.02 15.24
CA PHE A 332 -8.63 8.00 14.47
C PHE A 332 -9.48 9.26 14.68
N ALA A 333 -9.44 9.86 15.86
CA ALA A 333 -10.12 11.14 16.11
C ALA A 333 -9.51 12.28 15.30
N VAL A 334 -8.18 12.35 15.22
CA VAL A 334 -7.46 13.32 14.37
C VAL A 334 -7.85 13.12 12.90
N GLN A 335 -7.81 11.89 12.41
CA GLN A 335 -8.19 11.58 11.03
C GLN A 335 -9.68 11.87 10.75
N ARG A 336 -10.57 11.61 11.73
CA ARG A 336 -12.01 11.87 11.60
C ARG A 336 -12.33 13.32 11.28
N ILE A 337 -11.63 14.26 11.91
CA ILE A 337 -11.82 15.69 11.67
C ILE A 337 -11.00 16.24 10.49
N GLY A 338 -10.31 15.36 9.75
CA GLY A 338 -9.46 15.73 8.61
C GLY A 338 -8.14 16.40 9.01
N ALA A 339 -7.76 16.33 10.29
CA ALA A 339 -6.42 16.72 10.74
C ALA A 339 -5.42 15.58 10.43
N ILE A 340 -4.14 15.88 10.49
CA ILE A 340 -3.06 15.00 10.09
C ILE A 340 -2.41 14.41 11.33
N ALA A 341 -2.48 13.08 11.51
CA ALA A 341 -1.79 12.38 12.57
C ALA A 341 -0.28 12.29 12.26
N VAL A 342 0.56 12.61 13.24
CA VAL A 342 2.02 12.59 13.09
C VAL A 342 2.62 11.68 14.15
N PHE A 343 3.35 10.65 13.71
CA PHE A 343 4.09 9.76 14.59
C PHE A 343 5.59 10.04 14.46
N LEU A 344 6.19 10.43 15.57
CA LEU A 344 7.62 10.59 15.69
C LEU A 344 8.29 9.24 15.96
N ASP A 345 9.52 9.11 15.53
CA ASP A 345 10.35 7.96 15.89
C ASP A 345 10.70 8.04 17.38
N SER A 346 10.28 7.04 18.17
CA SER A 346 10.55 6.98 19.62
C SER A 346 12.04 6.90 19.97
N TRP A 347 12.86 6.52 19.00
CA TRP A 347 14.34 6.42 19.14
C TRP A 347 15.06 7.69 18.67
N ALA A 348 14.32 8.70 18.20
CA ALA A 348 14.91 9.93 17.69
C ALA A 348 15.63 10.67 18.82
N ARG A 349 16.90 11.00 18.59
CA ARG A 349 17.66 11.91 19.46
C ARG A 349 17.05 13.32 19.39
N SER A 350 17.36 14.19 20.36
CA SER A 350 16.76 15.53 20.45
C SER A 350 16.86 16.35 19.16
N HIS A 351 17.99 16.29 18.43
CA HIS A 351 18.16 16.97 17.14
C HIS A 351 17.26 16.41 16.03
N HIS A 352 16.96 15.12 16.04
CA HIS A 352 16.00 14.50 15.11
C HIS A 352 14.57 14.93 15.41
N LEU A 353 14.23 15.08 16.70
CA LEU A 353 12.92 15.57 17.12
C LEU A 353 12.69 17.01 16.62
N GLY A 354 13.70 17.89 16.78
CA GLY A 354 13.64 19.25 16.27
C GLY A 354 13.46 19.33 14.74
N ALA A 355 14.25 18.53 14.00
CA ALA A 355 14.10 18.47 12.54
C ALA A 355 12.72 17.96 12.11
N SER A 356 12.16 16.97 12.79
CA SER A 356 10.82 16.46 12.55
C SER A 356 9.76 17.51 12.85
N ALA A 357 9.86 18.21 13.99
CA ALA A 357 8.95 19.28 14.36
C ALA A 357 8.95 20.43 13.34
N LYS A 358 10.13 20.87 12.92
CA LYS A 358 10.27 21.89 11.87
C LYS A 358 9.64 21.48 10.55
N CYS A 359 9.74 20.21 10.18
CA CYS A 359 9.16 19.68 8.94
C CYS A 359 7.63 19.76 8.96
N VAL A 360 6.99 19.40 10.07
CA VAL A 360 5.52 19.30 10.16
C VAL A 360 4.85 20.52 10.73
N ASP A 361 5.57 21.40 11.46
CA ASP A 361 5.00 22.58 12.12
C ASP A 361 3.71 22.20 12.90
N PRO A 362 3.84 21.47 14.04
CA PRO A 362 2.70 20.86 14.70
C PRO A 362 1.88 21.90 15.48
N LYS A 363 0.55 21.83 15.36
CA LYS A 363 -0.38 22.65 16.14
C LYS A 363 -0.64 22.07 17.53
N ALA A 364 -0.59 20.76 17.65
CA ALA A 364 -0.83 20.05 18.91
C ALA A 364 0.07 18.84 19.08
N MET A 365 0.26 18.45 20.34
CA MET A 365 0.88 17.17 20.70
C MET A 365 0.06 16.50 21.80
N ILE A 366 -0.19 15.20 21.62
CA ILE A 366 -0.82 14.31 22.59
C ILE A 366 0.26 13.39 23.12
N SER A 367 0.60 13.51 24.40
CA SER A 367 1.70 12.75 24.97
C SER A 367 1.64 12.68 26.52
N PHE A 368 2.61 12.05 27.13
CA PHE A 368 2.75 11.87 28.57
C PHE A 368 3.84 12.79 29.16
N GLN A 369 3.86 12.91 30.50
CA GLN A 369 4.69 13.86 31.25
C GLN A 369 6.18 13.84 30.86
N GLN A 370 6.78 12.64 30.77
CA GLN A 370 8.20 12.49 30.46
C GLN A 370 8.55 12.92 29.02
N ALA A 371 7.64 12.65 28.07
CA ALA A 371 7.83 13.08 26.70
C ALA A 371 7.74 14.62 26.58
N PHE A 372 6.83 15.25 27.30
CA PHE A 372 6.78 16.72 27.34
C PHE A 372 8.04 17.30 27.99
N ALA A 373 8.58 16.67 29.02
CA ALA A 373 9.87 17.09 29.62
C ALA A 373 11.04 16.98 28.62
N LEU A 374 11.03 15.98 27.73
CA LEU A 374 12.01 15.84 26.66
C LEU A 374 11.85 16.93 25.58
N VAL A 375 10.63 17.16 25.10
CA VAL A 375 10.38 18.14 24.03
C VAL A 375 10.55 19.59 24.53
N ASP A 376 10.43 19.87 25.81
CA ASP A 376 10.76 21.19 26.40
C ASP A 376 12.23 21.59 26.18
N GLN A 377 13.11 20.63 25.96
CA GLN A 377 14.52 20.85 25.66
C GLN A 377 14.79 21.09 24.16
N VAL A 378 13.77 21.00 23.32
CA VAL A 378 13.86 21.13 21.86
C VAL A 378 13.17 22.42 21.42
N PRO A 379 13.94 23.44 20.97
CA PRO A 379 13.41 24.78 20.70
C PRO A 379 12.24 24.82 19.72
N GLU A 380 12.22 23.92 18.76
CA GLU A 380 11.18 23.83 17.72
C GLU A 380 9.78 23.50 18.27
N PHE A 381 9.70 22.97 19.49
CA PHE A 381 8.42 22.71 20.16
C PHE A 381 7.98 23.86 21.08
N SER A 382 8.80 24.91 21.28
CA SER A 382 8.50 26.00 22.19
C SER A 382 7.23 26.79 21.82
N THR A 383 6.91 26.86 20.55
CA THR A 383 5.75 27.60 20.02
C THR A 383 4.50 26.76 19.86
N MET A 384 4.54 25.46 20.18
CA MET A 384 3.38 24.55 20.03
C MET A 384 2.29 24.91 21.04
N PRO A 385 1.09 25.35 20.59
CA PRO A 385 0.12 25.98 21.47
C PRO A 385 -0.70 25.00 22.30
N ILE A 386 -0.89 23.76 21.81
CA ILE A 386 -1.80 22.80 22.43
C ILE A 386 -1.03 21.55 22.85
N ARG A 387 -1.03 21.24 24.16
CA ARG A 387 -0.42 20.05 24.74
C ARG A 387 -1.47 19.25 25.49
N VAL A 388 -1.81 18.08 24.96
CA VAL A 388 -2.79 17.17 25.58
C VAL A 388 -2.05 16.11 26.41
N LEU A 389 -2.13 16.23 27.72
CA LEU A 389 -1.45 15.32 28.65
C LEU A 389 -2.24 14.02 28.84
N TYR A 390 -1.60 12.91 28.53
CA TYR A 390 -2.06 11.58 28.87
C TYR A 390 -1.44 11.08 30.19
N GLY A 391 -2.29 10.65 31.11
CA GLY A 391 -1.87 10.18 32.43
C GLY A 391 -1.61 11.30 33.44
N PRO A 392 -0.87 10.98 34.54
CA PRO A 392 -0.57 11.95 35.59
C PRO A 392 0.50 12.96 35.15
N GLY A 393 0.43 14.18 35.71
CA GLY A 393 1.41 15.24 35.49
C GLY A 393 0.75 16.62 35.33
N ASP A 394 1.61 17.62 35.03
CA ASP A 394 1.26 19.05 34.96
C ASP A 394 1.77 19.77 33.69
N LYS A 395 2.54 19.09 32.83
CA LYS A 395 3.15 19.70 31.62
C LYS A 395 2.21 19.88 30.44
N GLY A 396 0.96 19.43 30.56
CA GLY A 396 -0.07 19.64 29.53
C GLY A 396 -0.86 20.93 29.74
N THR A 397 -1.36 21.52 28.65
CA THR A 397 -2.35 22.60 28.72
C THR A 397 -3.77 22.04 28.91
N HIS A 398 -3.98 20.77 28.52
CA HIS A 398 -5.26 20.04 28.63
C HIS A 398 -4.98 18.59 29.01
N LYS A 399 -5.94 17.93 29.70
CA LYS A 399 -5.85 16.52 29.99
C LYS A 399 -6.60 15.69 28.94
N PHE A 400 -6.07 14.54 28.59
CA PHE A 400 -6.66 13.63 27.58
C PHE A 400 -8.12 13.31 27.92
N GLN A 401 -8.43 13.03 29.19
CA GLN A 401 -9.77 12.66 29.63
C GLN A 401 -10.80 13.80 29.46
N ASP A 402 -10.35 15.06 29.56
CA ASP A 402 -11.22 16.22 29.42
C ASP A 402 -11.68 16.45 27.97
N LEU A 403 -11.01 15.80 27.00
CA LEU A 403 -11.41 15.85 25.58
C LEU A 403 -12.50 14.84 25.22
N LEU A 404 -12.84 13.92 26.12
CA LEU A 404 -13.93 12.98 25.88
C LEU A 404 -15.29 13.68 26.13
N LYS A 405 -15.85 14.25 25.05
CA LYS A 405 -17.10 15.05 25.08
C LYS A 405 -18.32 14.18 24.81
N THR A 406 -19.50 14.69 25.14
CA THR A 406 -20.78 14.00 24.91
C THR A 406 -21.35 14.29 23.53
N GLU A 407 -21.05 15.47 22.97
CA GLU A 407 -21.54 15.86 21.66
C GLU A 407 -20.79 15.13 20.53
N PRO A 408 -21.50 14.80 19.43
CA PRO A 408 -20.87 14.14 18.30
C PRO A 408 -19.98 15.07 17.48
N SER A 409 -19.01 14.51 16.80
CA SER A 409 -18.17 15.18 15.81
C SER A 409 -18.54 14.75 14.40
N PRO A 410 -18.51 15.64 13.40
CA PRO A 410 -18.69 15.26 12.00
C PRO A 410 -17.48 14.46 11.48
N ILE A 411 -17.69 13.70 10.43
CA ILE A 411 -16.59 13.16 9.62
C ILE A 411 -16.23 14.21 8.58
N ALA A 412 -14.96 14.63 8.55
CA ALA A 412 -14.50 15.58 7.55
C ALA A 412 -14.49 14.95 6.16
N ALA A 413 -15.03 15.67 5.18
CA ALA A 413 -14.81 15.37 3.78
C ALA A 413 -13.35 15.71 3.41
N VAL A 414 -12.65 14.78 2.79
CA VAL A 414 -11.24 14.93 2.38
C VAL A 414 -11.06 14.43 0.94
N ALA A 415 -10.09 15.01 0.23
CA ALA A 415 -9.63 14.42 -1.02
C ALA A 415 -8.88 13.10 -0.74
N SER A 416 -8.91 12.15 -1.65
CA SER A 416 -8.18 10.87 -1.50
C SER A 416 -6.68 11.08 -1.34
N GLU A 417 -6.11 12.09 -2.01
CA GLU A 417 -4.69 12.48 -1.90
C GLU A 417 -4.38 13.37 -0.69
N PHE A 418 -5.38 13.67 0.16
CA PHE A 418 -5.12 14.44 1.36
C PHE A 418 -4.32 13.62 2.38
N THR A 419 -3.35 14.24 3.05
CA THR A 419 -2.51 13.59 4.05
C THR A 419 -3.33 13.12 5.25
N ALA A 420 -3.28 11.84 5.58
CA ALA A 420 -3.95 11.25 6.75
C ALA A 420 -2.98 10.96 7.89
N LEU A 421 -1.74 10.62 7.55
CA LEU A 421 -0.74 10.15 8.49
C LEU A 421 0.67 10.50 8.00
N ILE A 422 1.51 11.00 8.90
CA ILE A 422 2.94 11.18 8.66
C ILE A 422 3.70 10.29 9.64
N THR A 423 4.56 9.42 9.12
CA THR A 423 5.45 8.58 9.93
C THR A 423 6.89 8.88 9.58
N PHE A 424 7.69 9.24 10.57
CA PHE A 424 9.10 9.53 10.36
C PHE A 424 9.94 8.27 10.28
N THR A 425 10.88 8.27 9.34
CA THR A 425 11.92 7.25 9.20
C THR A 425 13.28 7.93 9.28
N THR A 426 14.22 7.31 9.96
CA THR A 426 15.63 7.71 9.93
C THR A 426 16.26 7.13 8.67
N GLY A 427 16.37 7.93 7.61
CA GLY A 427 17.07 7.51 6.40
C GLY A 427 18.58 7.34 6.66
N SER A 428 19.26 6.66 5.72
CA SER A 428 20.73 6.47 5.72
C SER A 428 21.51 7.79 5.83
N THR A 429 20.88 8.94 5.56
CA THR A 429 21.45 10.29 5.67
C THR A 429 21.39 10.87 7.08
N GLY A 430 20.76 10.19 8.05
CA GLY A 430 20.61 10.66 9.43
C GLY A 430 19.57 11.76 9.64
N THR A 431 19.01 12.36 8.57
CA THR A 431 17.93 13.35 8.69
C THR A 431 16.58 12.65 8.62
N PRO A 432 15.66 12.89 9.58
CA PRO A 432 14.33 12.27 9.56
C PRO A 432 13.55 12.64 8.29
N LYS A 433 12.90 11.66 7.69
CA LYS A 433 12.02 11.85 6.52
C LYS A 433 10.60 11.46 6.91
N GLY A 434 9.67 12.40 6.83
CA GLY A 434 8.25 12.16 7.10
C GLY A 434 7.56 11.56 5.88
N ALA A 435 7.33 10.25 5.84
CA ALA A 435 6.57 9.61 4.78
C ALA A 435 5.14 10.13 4.76
N ASN A 436 4.73 10.73 3.65
CA ASN A 436 3.39 11.26 3.46
C ASN A 436 2.42 10.13 3.08
N ARG A 437 1.61 9.69 4.04
CA ARG A 437 0.60 8.66 3.85
C ARG A 437 -0.77 9.32 3.70
N THR A 438 -1.22 9.42 2.46
CA THR A 438 -2.55 9.96 2.12
C THR A 438 -3.66 8.99 2.51
N HIS A 439 -4.90 9.45 2.53
CA HIS A 439 -6.05 8.56 2.73
C HIS A 439 -6.09 7.45 1.66
N ARG A 440 -5.75 7.78 0.40
CA ARG A 440 -5.60 6.80 -0.67
C ARG A 440 -4.51 5.77 -0.36
N PHE A 441 -3.33 6.23 0.06
CA PHE A 441 -2.23 5.33 0.40
C PHE A 441 -2.64 4.30 1.45
N LEU A 442 -3.25 4.75 2.58
CA LEU A 442 -3.66 3.86 3.67
C LEU A 442 -4.74 2.85 3.23
N SER A 443 -5.71 3.32 2.43
CA SER A 443 -6.73 2.44 1.87
C SER A 443 -6.14 1.40 0.91
N ALA A 444 -5.20 1.81 0.04
CA ALA A 444 -4.49 0.91 -0.87
C ALA A 444 -3.62 -0.10 -0.13
N GLN A 445 -2.94 0.32 0.93
CA GLN A 445 -2.14 -0.56 1.78
C GLN A 445 -3.01 -1.62 2.47
N HIS A 446 -4.15 -1.21 3.04
CA HIS A 446 -5.12 -2.15 3.59
C HIS A 446 -5.57 -3.18 2.55
N HIS A 447 -5.84 -2.74 1.33
CA HIS A 447 -6.27 -3.62 0.25
C HIS A 447 -5.16 -4.62 -0.14
N ALA A 448 -3.93 -4.14 -0.38
CA ALA A 448 -2.79 -5.00 -0.72
C ALA A 448 -2.47 -6.01 0.39
N LEU A 449 -2.52 -5.59 1.66
CA LEU A 449 -2.35 -6.50 2.79
C LEU A 449 -3.48 -7.54 2.86
N SER A 450 -4.72 -7.16 2.56
CA SER A 450 -5.84 -8.09 2.55
C SER A 450 -5.76 -9.17 1.46
N HIS A 451 -5.05 -8.89 0.36
CA HIS A 451 -4.74 -9.90 -0.66
C HIS A 451 -3.72 -10.92 -0.16
N VAL A 452 -2.64 -10.46 0.46
CA VAL A 452 -1.54 -11.32 0.90
C VAL A 452 -1.89 -12.08 2.19
N ILE A 453 -2.54 -11.40 3.13
CA ILE A 453 -2.86 -11.93 4.46
C ILE A 453 -4.34 -11.80 4.80
N PRO A 454 -5.24 -12.47 4.05
CA PRO A 454 -6.68 -12.36 4.25
C PRO A 454 -7.12 -12.86 5.63
N TYR A 455 -8.07 -12.15 6.24
CA TYR A 455 -8.69 -12.53 7.50
C TYR A 455 -10.01 -13.24 7.30
N THR A 456 -10.37 -14.06 8.29
CA THR A 456 -11.70 -14.64 8.46
C THR A 456 -12.42 -13.94 9.62
N GLU A 457 -13.74 -14.09 9.69
CA GLU A 457 -14.55 -13.51 10.79
C GLU A 457 -14.18 -14.04 12.18
N LYS A 458 -13.54 -15.20 12.25
CA LYS A 458 -13.15 -15.86 13.50
C LYS A 458 -11.74 -15.50 13.96
N ASP A 459 -11.00 -14.76 13.14
CA ASP A 459 -9.61 -14.44 13.46
C ASP A 459 -9.52 -13.47 14.64
N LYS A 460 -8.53 -13.73 15.48
CA LYS A 460 -8.03 -12.84 16.53
C LYS A 460 -6.55 -12.64 16.27
N ASP A 461 -6.13 -11.41 16.11
CA ASP A 461 -4.75 -11.11 15.74
C ASP A 461 -4.06 -10.20 16.76
N MET A 462 -2.79 -10.50 17.05
CA MET A 462 -1.94 -9.69 17.92
C MET A 462 -0.75 -9.16 17.11
N PRO A 463 -0.88 -7.99 16.48
CA PRO A 463 0.21 -7.40 15.72
C PRO A 463 1.17 -6.60 16.60
N ALA A 464 2.47 -6.87 16.49
CA ALA A 464 3.50 -6.09 17.17
C ALA A 464 3.80 -4.75 16.46
N PHE A 465 3.28 -4.53 15.25
CA PHE A 465 3.46 -3.27 14.53
C PHE A 465 2.13 -2.51 14.43
N PRO A 466 2.10 -1.21 14.81
CA PRO A 466 0.88 -0.41 14.80
C PRO A 466 0.13 -0.39 13.47
N ILE A 467 0.83 -0.44 12.34
CA ILE A 467 0.20 -0.42 11.00
C ILE A 467 -0.65 -1.66 10.73
N PHE A 468 -0.25 -2.84 11.24
CA PHE A 468 -1.05 -4.05 11.10
C PHE A 468 -2.30 -4.01 11.98
N SER A 469 -2.26 -3.31 13.13
CA SER A 469 -3.48 -3.03 13.90
C SER A 469 -4.47 -2.18 13.09
N LEU A 470 -3.99 -1.22 12.28
CA LEU A 470 -4.87 -0.45 11.40
C LEU A 470 -5.52 -1.36 10.35
N ASN A 471 -4.75 -2.27 9.76
CA ASN A 471 -5.26 -3.26 8.82
C ASN A 471 -6.32 -4.17 9.47
N ASN A 472 -6.09 -4.63 10.70
CA ASN A 472 -7.03 -5.45 11.46
C ASN A 472 -8.34 -4.71 11.72
N LEU A 473 -8.25 -3.48 12.23
CA LEU A 473 -9.43 -2.64 12.52
C LEU A 473 -10.20 -2.31 11.25
N ALA A 474 -9.51 -2.06 10.13
CA ALA A 474 -10.14 -1.87 8.82
C ALA A 474 -10.79 -3.15 8.28
N SER A 475 -10.27 -4.34 8.65
CA SER A 475 -10.83 -5.65 8.30
C SER A 475 -11.97 -6.11 9.23
N GLY A 476 -12.24 -5.41 10.33
CA GLY A 476 -13.24 -5.83 11.33
C GLY A 476 -12.77 -6.99 12.23
N VAL A 477 -11.45 -7.19 12.37
CA VAL A 477 -10.84 -8.27 13.15
C VAL A 477 -10.63 -7.82 14.60
N THR A 478 -10.86 -8.73 15.55
CA THR A 478 -10.50 -8.49 16.95
C THR A 478 -8.99 -8.42 17.10
N THR A 479 -8.51 -7.26 17.54
CA THR A 479 -7.08 -6.96 17.69
C THR A 479 -6.67 -7.00 19.15
N ILE A 480 -5.69 -7.82 19.49
CA ILE A 480 -5.08 -7.89 20.82
C ILE A 480 -3.80 -7.06 20.81
N LEU A 481 -3.70 -6.08 21.69
CA LEU A 481 -2.47 -5.30 21.81
C LEU A 481 -1.43 -6.12 22.60
N PRO A 482 -0.19 -6.24 22.07
CA PRO A 482 0.87 -6.95 22.76
C PRO A 482 1.21 -6.24 24.08
N ALA A 483 1.31 -7.01 25.15
CA ALA A 483 1.60 -6.50 26.49
C ALA A 483 3.10 -6.33 26.77
N VAL A 484 3.88 -6.08 25.73
CA VAL A 484 5.33 -5.87 25.76
C VAL A 484 5.66 -4.42 25.40
N ASP A 485 6.77 -3.91 25.94
CA ASP A 485 7.29 -2.61 25.54
C ASP A 485 8.13 -2.75 24.27
N LEU A 486 7.54 -2.42 23.13
CA LEU A 486 8.22 -2.51 21.84
C LEU A 486 9.43 -1.57 21.72
N ALA A 487 9.50 -0.54 22.59
CA ALA A 487 10.60 0.40 22.64
C ALA A 487 11.75 -0.08 23.54
N GLN A 488 11.48 -0.95 24.52
CA GLN A 488 12.46 -1.48 25.46
C GLN A 488 12.29 -3.00 25.59
N PRO A 489 12.78 -3.78 24.61
CA PRO A 489 12.66 -5.24 24.64
C PRO A 489 13.29 -5.84 25.91
N SER A 490 12.60 -6.80 26.51
CA SER A 490 13.01 -7.49 27.74
C SER A 490 13.03 -9.01 27.56
N GLU A 491 13.74 -9.71 28.44
CA GLU A 491 13.75 -11.18 28.47
C GLU A 491 12.37 -11.79 28.76
N ARG A 492 11.47 -11.03 29.41
CA ARG A 492 10.10 -11.46 29.72
C ARG A 492 9.17 -11.42 28.50
N ASP A 493 9.53 -10.72 27.45
CA ASP A 493 8.62 -10.46 26.31
C ASP A 493 8.16 -11.75 25.65
N SER A 494 9.05 -12.71 25.46
CA SER A 494 8.72 -14.00 24.86
C SER A 494 7.70 -14.79 25.70
N ALA A 495 7.83 -14.73 27.04
CA ALA A 495 6.89 -15.37 27.96
C ALA A 495 5.50 -14.68 27.92
N ILE A 496 5.48 -13.34 27.87
CA ILE A 496 4.23 -12.55 27.74
C ILE A 496 3.52 -12.87 26.42
N LEU A 497 4.25 -12.87 25.31
CA LEU A 497 3.70 -13.19 23.99
C LEU A 497 3.13 -14.62 23.96
N ALA A 498 3.87 -15.61 24.47
CA ALA A 498 3.37 -16.98 24.58
C ALA A 498 2.11 -17.07 25.44
N CYS A 499 2.07 -16.38 26.57
CA CYS A 499 0.90 -16.28 27.46
C CYS A 499 -0.31 -15.69 26.69
N GLN A 500 -0.14 -14.55 26.01
CA GLN A 500 -1.25 -13.92 25.28
C GLN A 500 -1.74 -14.82 24.14
N ILE A 501 -0.82 -15.45 23.37
CA ILE A 501 -1.18 -16.35 22.27
C ILE A 501 -2.05 -17.49 22.79
N LEU A 502 -1.66 -18.14 23.86
CA LEU A 502 -2.37 -19.31 24.41
C LEU A 502 -3.71 -18.92 25.06
N ASN A 503 -3.68 -17.91 25.94
CA ASN A 503 -4.86 -17.60 26.77
C ASN A 503 -5.92 -16.79 26.04
N GLU A 504 -5.56 -15.92 25.10
CA GLU A 504 -6.48 -15.21 24.23
C GLU A 504 -6.95 -16.08 23.05
N LYS A 505 -6.36 -17.27 22.87
CA LYS A 505 -6.64 -18.21 21.77
C LYS A 505 -6.47 -17.49 20.43
N LEU A 506 -5.30 -16.91 20.24
CA LEU A 506 -4.99 -16.18 18.99
C LEU A 506 -4.93 -17.14 17.82
N THR A 507 -5.47 -16.70 16.69
CA THR A 507 -5.36 -17.42 15.41
C THR A 507 -4.29 -16.81 14.52
N CYS A 508 -3.98 -15.52 14.72
CA CYS A 508 -2.99 -14.79 13.93
C CYS A 508 -2.08 -13.95 14.84
N THR A 509 -0.88 -13.68 14.36
CA THR A 509 0.01 -12.66 14.98
C THR A 509 1.00 -12.12 13.95
N THR A 510 1.45 -10.89 14.16
CA THR A 510 2.52 -10.25 13.36
C THR A 510 3.66 -9.85 14.27
N LEU A 511 4.83 -10.43 14.06
CA LEU A 511 6.00 -10.29 14.93
C LEU A 511 7.22 -9.82 14.13
N SER A 512 8.11 -9.05 14.75
CA SER A 512 9.44 -8.83 14.16
C SER A 512 10.24 -10.15 14.15
N PRO A 513 11.24 -10.29 13.26
CA PRO A 513 12.09 -11.49 13.26
C PRO A 513 12.72 -11.78 14.63
N SER A 514 13.19 -10.76 15.35
CA SER A 514 13.76 -10.93 16.70
C SER A 514 12.73 -11.44 17.72
N MET A 515 11.49 -10.95 17.67
CA MET A 515 10.41 -11.43 18.53
C MET A 515 10.01 -12.87 18.20
N LEU A 516 9.96 -13.20 16.90
CA LEU A 516 9.67 -14.57 16.44
C LEU A 516 10.73 -15.57 16.91
N VAL A 517 12.00 -15.22 16.76
CA VAL A 517 13.15 -16.04 17.22
C VAL A 517 13.12 -16.22 18.73
N GLY A 518 12.90 -15.12 19.48
CA GLY A 518 12.79 -15.17 20.93
C GLY A 518 11.64 -16.05 21.40
N LEU A 519 10.47 -15.90 20.78
CA LEU A 519 9.28 -16.72 21.05
C LEU A 519 9.54 -18.21 20.76
N ALA A 520 10.15 -18.53 19.61
CA ALA A 520 10.47 -19.89 19.22
C ALA A 520 11.41 -20.55 20.22
N LYS A 521 12.49 -19.85 20.59
CA LYS A 521 13.45 -20.30 21.60
C LYS A 521 12.77 -20.57 22.95
N PHE A 522 12.03 -19.60 23.47
CA PHE A 522 11.30 -19.71 24.73
C PHE A 522 10.32 -20.90 24.74
N CYS A 523 9.50 -21.03 23.69
CA CYS A 523 8.53 -22.11 23.60
C CYS A 523 9.21 -23.50 23.51
N LYS A 524 10.33 -23.61 22.79
CA LYS A 524 11.13 -24.84 22.72
C LYS A 524 11.70 -25.21 24.08
N GLU A 525 12.32 -24.27 24.82
CA GLU A 525 12.88 -24.49 26.13
C GLU A 525 11.80 -24.89 27.17
N LYS A 526 10.59 -24.38 27.05
CA LYS A 526 9.46 -24.68 27.93
C LYS A 526 8.54 -25.81 27.42
N ASN A 527 8.90 -26.44 26.29
CA ASN A 527 8.09 -27.48 25.64
C ASN A 527 6.65 -27.03 25.38
N ILE A 528 6.46 -25.81 24.86
CA ILE A 528 5.16 -25.21 24.55
C ILE A 528 4.90 -25.33 23.05
N GLN A 529 3.70 -25.80 22.67
CA GLN A 529 3.24 -25.83 21.29
C GLN A 529 2.17 -24.75 21.07
N LEU A 530 2.32 -23.98 19.99
CA LEU A 530 1.41 -22.92 19.58
C LEU A 530 0.41 -23.40 18.52
N SER A 531 -0.22 -24.54 18.74
CA SER A 531 -1.07 -25.24 17.78
C SER A 531 -2.36 -24.46 17.39
N GLY A 532 -2.74 -23.43 18.13
CA GLY A 532 -3.89 -22.58 17.82
C GLY A 532 -3.64 -21.53 16.74
N LEU A 533 -2.37 -21.23 16.44
CA LEU A 533 -2.02 -20.23 15.43
C LEU A 533 -2.26 -20.80 14.02
N ARG A 534 -3.11 -20.13 13.27
CA ARG A 534 -3.36 -20.39 11.85
C ARG A 534 -2.28 -19.69 11.00
N ARG A 535 -1.94 -18.45 11.35
CA ARG A 535 -1.01 -17.62 10.59
C ARG A 535 -0.11 -16.77 11.48
N VAL A 536 1.15 -16.73 11.10
CA VAL A 536 2.11 -15.75 11.62
C VAL A 536 2.70 -14.95 10.46
N VAL A 537 2.82 -13.65 10.66
CA VAL A 537 3.47 -12.74 9.73
C VAL A 537 4.75 -12.22 10.36
N THR A 538 5.85 -12.20 9.62
CA THR A 538 7.11 -11.58 10.05
C THR A 538 7.70 -10.75 8.92
N GLY A 539 8.46 -9.71 9.26
CA GLY A 539 9.07 -8.82 8.28
C GLY A 539 9.80 -7.64 8.90
N GLY A 540 10.21 -6.70 8.06
CA GLY A 540 10.97 -5.50 8.46
C GLY A 540 12.48 -5.74 8.65
N ALA A 541 12.94 -6.99 8.73
CA ALA A 541 14.33 -7.40 8.72
C ALA A 541 14.47 -8.82 8.15
N PRO A 542 15.68 -9.22 7.67
CA PRO A 542 15.90 -10.58 7.18
C PRO A 542 15.69 -11.63 8.29
N ILE A 543 15.14 -12.78 7.90
CA ILE A 543 15.01 -13.97 8.73
C ILE A 543 15.76 -15.13 8.06
N SER A 544 16.40 -15.99 8.84
CA SER A 544 17.13 -17.13 8.32
C SER A 544 16.24 -18.37 8.15
N LYS A 545 16.64 -19.29 7.26
CA LYS A 545 15.96 -20.59 7.10
C LYS A 545 15.97 -21.41 8.41
N ASP A 546 17.01 -21.27 9.24
CA ASP A 546 17.09 -21.98 10.51
C ASP A 546 16.11 -21.40 11.53
N ASP A 547 15.91 -20.08 11.55
CA ASP A 547 14.89 -19.46 12.38
C ASP A 547 13.48 -19.91 11.98
N VAL A 548 13.21 -20.01 10.67
CA VAL A 548 11.96 -20.54 10.13
C VAL A 548 11.75 -22.02 10.54
N LYS A 549 12.79 -22.86 10.48
CA LYS A 549 12.73 -24.25 10.96
C LYS A 549 12.41 -24.32 12.45
N ASN A 550 13.14 -23.53 13.28
CA ASN A 550 12.92 -23.48 14.72
C ASN A 550 11.49 -23.05 15.06
N PHE A 551 10.91 -22.12 14.29
CA PHE A 551 9.52 -21.73 14.47
C PHE A 551 8.55 -22.90 14.16
N TYR A 552 8.77 -23.66 13.10
CA TYR A 552 7.91 -24.81 12.78
C TYR A 552 8.01 -25.96 13.79
N GLU A 553 9.05 -26.03 14.63
CA GLU A 553 9.11 -27.01 15.72
C GLU A 553 8.05 -26.71 16.80
N ILE A 554 7.69 -25.44 17.00
CA ILE A 554 6.70 -25.03 18.01
C ILE A 554 5.30 -24.76 17.43
N ALA A 555 5.19 -24.59 16.10
CA ALA A 555 3.94 -24.28 15.43
C ALA A 555 3.89 -24.95 14.02
N PRO A 556 3.87 -26.29 13.94
CA PRO A 556 4.08 -27.04 12.68
C PRO A 556 2.94 -26.88 11.67
N GLN A 557 1.74 -26.48 12.10
CA GLN A 557 0.56 -26.32 11.22
C GLN A 557 0.30 -24.85 10.82
N THR A 558 1.12 -23.93 11.28
CA THR A 558 0.94 -22.49 11.07
C THR A 558 1.44 -22.07 9.67
N ASP A 559 0.73 -21.21 8.99
CA ASP A 559 1.23 -20.52 7.80
C ASP A 559 2.13 -19.37 8.23
N LEU A 560 3.43 -19.46 7.96
CA LEU A 560 4.40 -18.39 8.27
C LEU A 560 4.65 -17.56 7.02
N TRP A 561 4.18 -16.32 7.00
CA TRP A 561 4.41 -15.37 5.92
C TRP A 561 5.55 -14.42 6.25
N ILE A 562 6.54 -14.35 5.39
CA ILE A 562 7.63 -13.38 5.45
C ILE A 562 7.30 -12.25 4.47
N LEU A 563 7.08 -11.04 4.97
CA LEU A 563 6.78 -9.85 4.17
C LEU A 563 8.03 -8.98 4.00
N TYR A 564 8.29 -8.61 2.76
CA TYR A 564 9.28 -7.58 2.42
C TYR A 564 8.55 -6.27 2.11
N GLY A 565 8.98 -5.22 2.78
CA GLY A 565 8.42 -3.89 2.64
C GLY A 565 9.17 -2.82 3.44
N SER A 566 8.71 -1.61 3.30
CA SER A 566 9.22 -0.44 4.03
C SER A 566 8.06 0.47 4.44
N THR A 567 8.37 1.51 5.24
CA THR A 567 7.39 2.56 5.57
C THR A 567 6.80 3.21 4.32
N GLU A 568 7.58 3.28 3.24
CA GLU A 568 7.19 3.89 1.98
C GLU A 568 6.39 2.98 1.05
N ALA A 569 6.46 1.65 1.24
CA ALA A 569 5.72 0.67 0.46
C ALA A 569 5.65 -0.68 1.20
N GLU A 570 4.45 -1.16 1.49
CA GLU A 570 4.24 -2.43 2.19
C GLU A 570 2.84 -3.00 1.85
N PRO A 571 2.75 -4.26 1.38
CA PRO A 571 3.84 -5.18 1.04
C PRO A 571 4.46 -4.88 -0.34
N MET A 572 5.77 -5.13 -0.51
CA MET A 572 6.43 -5.14 -1.83
C MET A 572 6.61 -6.56 -2.37
N ALA A 573 6.94 -7.52 -1.49
CA ALA A 573 7.00 -8.93 -1.83
C ALA A 573 6.70 -9.81 -0.61
N HIS A 574 6.45 -11.10 -0.82
CA HIS A 574 6.16 -12.04 0.25
C HIS A 574 6.50 -13.48 -0.14
N ILE A 575 6.86 -14.29 0.84
CA ILE A 575 7.11 -15.71 0.69
C ILE A 575 6.53 -16.48 1.88
N GLU A 576 6.01 -17.69 1.64
CA GLU A 576 5.60 -18.60 2.70
C GLU A 576 6.82 -19.38 3.23
N GLY A 577 6.88 -19.62 4.54
CA GLY A 577 8.04 -20.21 5.20
C GLY A 577 8.39 -21.61 4.69
N ARG A 578 7.41 -22.47 4.36
CA ARG A 578 7.66 -23.80 3.78
C ARG A 578 8.21 -23.69 2.37
N GLU A 579 7.75 -22.73 1.59
CA GLU A 579 8.29 -22.44 0.27
C GLU A 579 9.75 -22.01 0.37
N MET A 580 10.07 -21.09 1.31
CA MET A 580 11.44 -20.69 1.60
C MET A 580 12.32 -21.88 2.00
N LEU A 581 11.80 -22.85 2.75
CA LEU A 581 12.52 -24.05 3.16
C LEU A 581 12.64 -25.10 2.04
N ALA A 582 11.68 -25.14 1.10
CA ALA A 582 11.68 -26.07 -0.03
C ALA A 582 12.65 -25.66 -1.14
N GLU A 583 13.23 -24.46 -1.09
CA GLU A 583 14.31 -24.08 -2.00
C GLU A 583 15.44 -25.10 -1.89
N LYS A 584 15.77 -25.72 -3.04
CA LYS A 584 16.86 -26.71 -3.08
C LYS A 584 18.14 -26.04 -2.61
N PRO A 585 18.82 -26.60 -1.59
CA PRO A 585 20.16 -26.15 -1.27
C PRO A 585 21.04 -26.32 -2.52
N ALA A 586 22.03 -25.42 -2.68
CA ALA A 586 23.10 -25.64 -3.64
C ALA A 586 23.62 -27.09 -3.49
N SER A 587 24.09 -27.70 -4.57
CA SER A 587 24.64 -29.06 -4.56
C SER A 587 25.73 -29.24 -3.50
N ASP A 588 26.33 -28.16 -3.07
CA ASP A 588 27.27 -28.02 -1.97
C ASP A 588 26.67 -27.13 -0.89
N PRO A 589 26.43 -27.59 0.35
CA PRO A 589 25.84 -26.82 1.43
C PRO A 589 26.66 -25.60 1.87
N GLU A 590 27.93 -25.52 1.50
CA GLU A 590 28.82 -24.40 1.75
C GLU A 590 28.76 -23.32 0.64
N ILE A 591 28.15 -23.62 -0.50
CA ILE A 591 27.84 -22.63 -1.56
C ILE A 591 26.45 -22.07 -1.32
N ILE A 592 26.33 -20.77 -1.29
CA ILE A 592 25.05 -20.09 -1.13
C ILE A 592 24.72 -19.23 -2.35
N GLU A 593 23.44 -19.02 -2.54
CA GLU A 593 22.90 -18.11 -3.55
C GLU A 593 23.25 -16.66 -3.24
N GLU A 594 23.19 -15.80 -4.24
CA GLU A 594 23.39 -14.36 -4.04
C GLU A 594 22.13 -13.72 -3.48
N GLY A 595 22.06 -13.57 -2.16
CA GLY A 595 21.02 -12.81 -1.52
C GLY A 595 20.06 -13.59 -0.63
N VAL A 596 18.99 -12.90 -0.22
CA VAL A 596 17.88 -13.45 0.56
C VAL A 596 16.65 -13.44 -0.32
N ASN A 597 16.05 -14.60 -0.56
CA ASN A 597 14.77 -14.70 -1.23
C ASN A 597 13.66 -14.09 -0.36
N VAL A 598 12.97 -13.09 -0.90
CA VAL A 598 11.79 -12.46 -0.30
C VAL A 598 10.50 -12.80 -1.06
N GLY A 599 10.59 -13.70 -2.04
CA GLY A 599 9.49 -14.33 -2.75
C GLY A 599 8.87 -13.48 -3.84
N HIS A 600 7.56 -13.66 -3.99
CA HIS A 600 6.80 -13.08 -5.08
C HIS A 600 6.53 -11.60 -4.86
N ILE A 601 6.80 -10.79 -5.88
CA ILE A 601 6.48 -9.36 -5.86
C ILE A 601 4.96 -9.18 -5.85
N SER A 602 4.47 -8.27 -5.02
CA SER A 602 3.04 -7.96 -4.92
C SER A 602 2.46 -7.53 -6.28
N GLU A 603 1.31 -8.11 -6.64
CA GLU A 603 0.58 -7.73 -7.86
C GLU A 603 0.07 -6.27 -7.83
N ASP A 604 0.01 -5.66 -6.66
CA ASP A 604 -0.46 -4.29 -6.46
C ASP A 604 0.59 -3.21 -6.76
N ILE A 605 1.81 -3.60 -7.14
CA ILE A 605 2.88 -2.69 -7.56
C ILE A 605 3.40 -3.00 -8.96
N GLN A 606 3.88 -1.97 -9.63
CA GLN A 606 4.77 -2.09 -10.78
C GLN A 606 6.21 -1.92 -10.28
N TYR A 607 7.14 -2.63 -10.88
CA TYR A 607 8.55 -2.60 -10.45
C TYR A 607 9.51 -2.55 -11.63
N LYS A 608 10.74 -2.11 -11.33
CA LYS A 608 11.89 -2.10 -12.25
C LYS A 608 13.17 -2.33 -11.46
N PHE A 609 14.20 -2.77 -12.16
CA PHE A 609 15.56 -2.83 -11.65
C PHE A 609 16.39 -1.82 -12.42
N ILE A 610 17.03 -0.91 -11.72
CA ILE A 610 17.82 0.16 -12.36
C ILE A 610 19.29 0.07 -11.97
N ARG A 611 20.16 0.61 -12.84
CA ARG A 611 21.60 0.70 -12.56
C ARG A 611 21.83 1.45 -11.27
N THR A 612 22.72 0.92 -10.44
CA THR A 612 23.11 1.56 -9.18
C THR A 612 23.69 2.94 -9.46
N LYS A 613 23.11 3.96 -8.87
CA LYS A 613 23.55 5.35 -8.99
C LYS A 613 23.35 6.08 -7.68
N ASP A 614 24.41 6.69 -7.18
CA ASP A 614 24.30 7.59 -6.03
C ASP A 614 23.66 8.92 -6.41
N GLY A 615 22.91 9.49 -5.48
CA GLY A 615 22.25 10.79 -5.62
C GLY A 615 20.97 10.77 -6.48
N PRO A 616 20.48 11.95 -6.86
CA PRO A 616 19.28 12.11 -7.65
C PRO A 616 19.37 11.50 -9.04
N ILE A 617 18.25 10.95 -9.51
CA ILE A 617 18.09 10.47 -10.89
C ILE A 617 17.05 11.34 -11.58
N GLU A 618 17.49 12.05 -12.62
CA GLU A 618 16.60 12.77 -13.52
C GLU A 618 16.17 11.86 -14.66
N PHE A 619 14.89 11.79 -14.90
CA PHE A 619 14.31 11.03 -16.02
C PHE A 619 14.37 11.89 -17.27
N ASP A 620 15.23 11.53 -18.21
CA ASP A 620 15.48 12.28 -19.44
C ASP A 620 14.72 11.68 -20.65
N LYS A 621 14.91 12.27 -21.83
CA LYS A 621 14.29 11.82 -23.08
C LYS A 621 14.68 10.40 -23.52
N THR A 622 15.70 9.80 -22.93
CA THR A 622 16.12 8.42 -23.21
C THR A 622 15.27 7.39 -22.48
N GLY A 623 14.43 7.85 -21.55
CA GLY A 623 13.51 7.02 -20.82
C GLY A 623 14.21 5.94 -19.97
N TRP A 624 13.53 4.84 -19.78
CA TRP A 624 14.02 3.72 -18.96
C TRP A 624 15.20 2.98 -19.57
N SER A 625 15.41 3.02 -20.89
CA SER A 625 16.42 2.21 -21.59
C SER A 625 17.85 2.38 -21.09
N LYS A 626 18.20 3.58 -20.58
CA LYS A 626 19.53 3.83 -19.98
C LYS A 626 19.58 3.47 -18.51
N LEU A 627 18.45 3.44 -17.84
CA LEU A 627 18.38 3.23 -16.39
C LEU A 627 18.23 1.75 -16.05
N GLU A 628 17.44 1.00 -16.80
CA GLU A 628 17.15 -0.40 -16.52
C GLU A 628 18.37 -1.30 -16.71
N VAL A 629 18.45 -2.32 -15.87
CA VAL A 629 19.39 -3.46 -16.06
C VAL A 629 18.62 -4.62 -16.71
N PRO A 630 19.33 -5.52 -17.44
CA PRO A 630 18.73 -6.74 -17.98
C PRO A 630 18.10 -7.59 -16.88
N THR A 631 17.05 -8.34 -17.24
CA THR A 631 16.38 -9.27 -16.32
C THR A 631 17.37 -10.31 -15.78
N GLY A 632 17.39 -10.51 -14.48
CA GLY A 632 18.31 -11.44 -13.80
C GLY A 632 19.63 -10.79 -13.37
N GLU A 633 19.93 -9.57 -13.81
CA GLU A 633 21.07 -8.81 -13.28
C GLU A 633 20.69 -8.03 -12.02
N VAL A 634 21.67 -7.81 -11.15
CA VAL A 634 21.48 -7.03 -9.93
C VAL A 634 21.33 -5.54 -10.27
N GLY A 635 20.25 -4.93 -9.78
CA GLY A 635 20.01 -3.50 -9.87
C GLY A 635 19.32 -2.95 -8.61
N GLU A 636 19.19 -1.64 -8.51
CA GLU A 636 18.34 -1.04 -7.47
C GLU A 636 16.88 -1.34 -7.77
N PHE A 637 16.20 -1.98 -6.84
CA PHE A 637 14.77 -2.25 -6.92
C PHE A 637 13.98 -0.96 -6.73
N ILE A 638 13.13 -0.62 -7.69
CA ILE A 638 12.23 0.53 -7.63
C ILE A 638 10.80 0.10 -7.88
N CYS A 639 9.84 0.76 -7.25
CA CYS A 639 8.44 0.42 -7.40
C CYS A 639 7.52 1.64 -7.45
N THR A 640 6.33 1.44 -8.03
CA THR A 640 5.23 2.40 -8.03
C THR A 640 3.91 1.66 -7.85
N GLY A 641 2.94 2.30 -7.23
CA GLY A 641 1.61 1.73 -6.95
C GLY A 641 0.80 2.66 -6.07
N ASP A 642 -0.45 2.28 -5.78
CA ASP A 642 -1.33 3.10 -4.96
C ASP A 642 -0.93 3.13 -3.48
N HIS A 643 -0.33 2.04 -2.97
CA HIS A 643 0.24 1.94 -1.63
C HIS A 643 1.75 2.20 -1.60
N VAL A 644 2.28 2.89 -2.61
CA VAL A 644 3.67 3.38 -2.62
C VAL A 644 3.66 4.88 -2.31
N CYS A 645 4.40 5.27 -1.28
CA CYS A 645 4.53 6.66 -0.84
C CYS A 645 5.12 7.51 -1.96
N ARG A 646 4.37 8.50 -2.42
CA ARG A 646 4.76 9.34 -3.56
C ARG A 646 5.70 10.47 -3.18
N GLU A 647 5.64 10.94 -1.92
CA GLU A 647 6.44 12.07 -1.47
C GLU A 647 6.74 11.99 0.02
N TYR A 648 7.71 12.78 0.46
CA TYR A 648 7.93 13.06 1.87
C TYR A 648 7.39 14.44 2.22
N TYR A 649 6.66 14.52 3.32
CA TYR A 649 5.99 15.74 3.75
C TYR A 649 6.97 16.89 3.91
N ASN A 650 6.75 18.02 3.22
CA ASN A 650 7.59 19.21 3.22
C ASN A 650 9.09 18.95 3.03
N ASN A 651 9.47 17.90 2.28
CA ASN A 651 10.86 17.53 2.10
C ASN A 651 11.21 17.26 0.61
N PRO A 652 11.36 18.32 -0.20
CA PRO A 652 11.67 18.19 -1.63
C PRO A 652 13.05 17.56 -1.90
N GLU A 653 14.02 17.71 -1.00
CA GLU A 653 15.34 17.10 -1.16
C GLU A 653 15.29 15.58 -0.97
N ALA A 654 14.47 15.10 -0.02
CA ALA A 654 14.20 13.68 0.11
C ALA A 654 13.47 13.14 -1.12
N PHE A 655 12.55 13.90 -1.71
CA PHE A 655 11.89 13.53 -2.95
C PHE A 655 12.92 13.35 -4.06
N LYS A 656 13.77 14.35 -4.33
CA LYS A 656 14.79 14.30 -5.39
C LYS A 656 15.73 13.09 -5.26
N SER A 657 16.13 12.76 -4.03
CA SER A 657 17.08 11.68 -3.78
C SER A 657 16.49 10.27 -3.85
N THR A 658 15.17 10.13 -3.64
CA THR A 658 14.53 8.80 -3.47
C THR A 658 13.35 8.55 -4.39
N LYS A 659 13.02 9.48 -5.26
CA LYS A 659 11.92 9.33 -6.21
C LYS A 659 12.39 9.65 -7.63
N ILE A 660 11.77 8.97 -8.59
CA ILE A 660 11.93 9.24 -10.02
C ILE A 660 10.54 9.54 -10.57
N MET A 661 10.37 10.67 -11.23
CA MET A 661 9.13 10.99 -11.94
C MET A 661 9.34 10.67 -13.41
N ASP A 662 8.54 9.74 -13.97
CA ASP A 662 8.64 9.37 -15.37
C ASP A 662 7.80 10.29 -16.28
N ASP A 663 7.88 10.07 -17.59
CA ASP A 663 7.17 10.82 -18.62
C ASP A 663 5.64 10.69 -18.60
N GLN A 664 5.12 9.72 -17.82
CA GLN A 664 3.70 9.54 -17.56
C GLN A 664 3.25 10.18 -16.23
N ASN A 665 4.12 10.98 -15.59
CA ASN A 665 3.91 11.57 -14.27
C ASN A 665 3.68 10.53 -13.15
N ARG A 666 4.19 9.30 -13.33
CA ARG A 666 4.20 8.31 -12.24
C ARG A 666 5.42 8.53 -11.38
N VAL A 667 5.21 8.45 -10.08
CA VAL A 667 6.29 8.54 -9.09
C VAL A 667 6.76 7.14 -8.74
N TRP A 668 8.02 6.85 -9.04
CA TRP A 668 8.70 5.61 -8.69
C TRP A 668 9.52 5.82 -7.42
N HIS A 669 9.31 4.94 -6.44
CA HIS A 669 10.08 4.93 -5.21
C HIS A 669 11.37 4.14 -5.40
N ARG A 670 12.50 4.75 -5.11
CA ARG A 670 13.80 4.10 -4.98
C ARG A 670 13.90 3.50 -3.59
N THR A 671 13.89 2.17 -3.50
CA THR A 671 13.94 1.49 -2.20
C THR A 671 15.32 1.59 -1.54
N GLY A 672 16.35 1.83 -2.35
CA GLY A 672 17.75 1.75 -1.95
C GLY A 672 18.21 0.30 -1.72
N ASP A 673 17.38 -0.69 -2.03
CA ASP A 673 17.76 -2.10 -1.99
C ASP A 673 18.25 -2.58 -3.35
N LEU A 674 19.38 -3.28 -3.35
CA LEU A 674 19.91 -3.98 -4.51
C LEU A 674 19.31 -5.37 -4.56
N ALA A 675 18.77 -5.72 -5.71
CA ALA A 675 18.02 -6.95 -5.89
C ALA A 675 18.08 -7.44 -7.34
N TYR A 676 17.69 -8.68 -7.54
CA TYR A 676 17.41 -9.26 -8.85
C TYR A 676 16.19 -10.17 -8.77
N ILE A 677 15.66 -10.55 -9.92
CA ILE A 677 14.58 -11.53 -10.04
C ILE A 677 15.13 -12.79 -10.71
N ASP A 678 14.82 -13.95 -10.14
CA ASP A 678 15.28 -15.23 -10.65
C ASP A 678 14.36 -15.80 -11.75
N GLY A 679 14.70 -16.99 -12.25
CA GLY A 679 13.92 -17.68 -13.28
C GLY A 679 12.51 -18.11 -12.84
N LYS A 680 12.21 -18.15 -11.54
CA LYS A 680 10.89 -18.40 -10.97
C LYS A 680 10.09 -17.13 -10.73
N LYS A 681 10.67 -15.97 -11.00
CA LYS A 681 10.16 -14.62 -10.71
C LYS A 681 10.14 -14.28 -9.21
N ASP A 682 10.99 -14.90 -8.41
CA ASP A 682 11.20 -14.54 -7.02
C ASP A 682 12.18 -13.37 -6.90
N LEU A 683 11.91 -12.46 -5.99
CA LEU A 683 12.75 -11.30 -5.68
C LEU A 683 13.84 -11.70 -4.67
N TRP A 684 15.10 -11.45 -5.02
CA TRP A 684 16.26 -11.72 -4.19
C TRP A 684 16.94 -10.41 -3.79
N ILE A 685 17.07 -10.15 -2.49
CA ILE A 685 17.74 -8.96 -1.95
C ILE A 685 19.20 -9.29 -1.68
N VAL A 686 20.11 -8.56 -2.30
CA VAL A 686 21.56 -8.80 -2.19
C VAL A 686 22.27 -7.74 -1.32
N GLY A 687 21.63 -6.61 -1.03
CA GLY A 687 22.21 -5.56 -0.20
C GLY A 687 21.50 -4.22 -0.34
N ARG A 688 22.17 -3.18 0.15
CA ARG A 688 21.73 -1.77 0.02
C ARG A 688 22.67 -1.03 -0.91
N VAL A 689 22.15 -0.09 -1.70
CA VAL A 689 22.94 0.78 -2.60
C VAL A 689 24.13 1.41 -1.88
N ASN A 690 23.89 1.98 -0.69
CA ASN A 690 24.92 2.67 0.09
C ASN A 690 25.97 1.73 0.74
N ASN A 691 25.73 0.43 0.69
CA ASN A 691 26.62 -0.60 1.27
C ASN A 691 27.25 -1.50 0.20
N ALA A 692 26.94 -1.27 -1.09
CA ALA A 692 27.62 -1.94 -2.19
C ALA A 692 29.11 -1.62 -2.13
N ILE A 693 29.93 -2.64 -2.31
CA ILE A 693 31.40 -2.53 -2.21
C ILE A 693 31.96 -2.56 -3.63
N GLU A 694 32.53 -1.45 -4.07
CA GLU A 694 33.24 -1.40 -5.36
C GLU A 694 34.73 -1.70 -5.13
N ARG A 695 35.15 -2.92 -5.48
CA ARG A 695 36.54 -3.38 -5.32
C ARG A 695 37.11 -3.74 -6.68
N ALA A 696 38.17 -3.07 -7.05
CA ALA A 696 38.89 -3.30 -8.32
C ALA A 696 37.98 -3.32 -9.56
N GLY A 697 36.95 -2.47 -9.60
CA GLY A 697 35.97 -2.35 -10.70
C GLY A 697 34.85 -3.40 -10.68
N ALA A 698 34.80 -4.28 -9.68
CA ALA A 698 33.70 -5.23 -9.46
C ALA A 698 32.89 -4.87 -8.22
N TYR A 699 31.58 -5.14 -8.26
CA TYR A 699 30.69 -4.93 -7.11
C TYR A 699 30.52 -6.21 -6.30
N TYR A 700 30.60 -6.04 -4.96
CA TYR A 700 30.32 -7.09 -3.99
C TYR A 700 29.23 -6.62 -3.03
N PHE A 701 28.37 -7.54 -2.66
CA PHE A 701 27.18 -7.23 -1.86
C PHE A 701 27.25 -7.87 -0.48
N PRO A 702 27.01 -7.11 0.61
CA PRO A 702 27.23 -7.58 1.98
C PRO A 702 26.43 -8.82 2.37
N VAL A 703 25.17 -8.92 1.93
CA VAL A 703 24.21 -9.93 2.42
C VAL A 703 24.73 -11.35 2.23
N ARG A 704 25.30 -11.69 1.07
CA ARG A 704 25.82 -13.03 0.80
C ARG A 704 26.95 -13.40 1.77
N ALA A 705 27.90 -12.49 1.97
CA ALA A 705 29.01 -12.70 2.90
C ALA A 705 28.53 -12.84 4.34
N GLU A 706 27.56 -12.02 4.75
CA GLU A 706 27.01 -12.02 6.11
C GLU A 706 26.20 -13.29 6.41
N VAL A 707 25.45 -13.82 5.44
CA VAL A 707 24.77 -15.12 5.59
C VAL A 707 25.78 -16.25 5.79
N LEU A 708 26.89 -16.24 5.04
CA LEU A 708 27.96 -17.22 5.24
C LEU A 708 28.61 -17.13 6.62
N LEU A 709 28.93 -15.91 7.05
CA LEU A 709 29.53 -15.68 8.37
C LEU A 709 28.63 -16.17 9.51
N LYS A 710 27.32 -15.90 9.43
CA LYS A 710 26.34 -16.33 10.45
C LYS A 710 26.21 -17.84 10.62
N ARG A 711 26.65 -18.64 9.62
CA ARG A 711 26.65 -20.10 9.72
C ARG A 711 27.83 -20.66 10.53
N LEU A 712 28.83 -19.81 10.80
CA LEU A 712 30.00 -20.24 11.55
C LEU A 712 29.67 -20.23 13.06
N ASN A 713 29.94 -21.31 13.75
CA ASN A 713 29.56 -21.54 15.16
C ASN A 713 30.07 -20.48 16.15
N PHE A 714 31.18 -19.82 15.80
CA PHE A 714 31.80 -18.78 16.61
C PHE A 714 31.29 -17.36 16.31
N VAL A 715 30.31 -17.19 15.41
CA VAL A 715 29.79 -15.88 15.01
C VAL A 715 28.48 -15.60 15.72
N TYR A 716 28.46 -14.58 16.57
CA TYR A 716 27.24 -14.07 17.17
C TYR A 716 26.60 -12.99 16.29
N ARG A 717 27.40 -12.00 15.88
CA ARG A 717 27.03 -10.97 14.91
C ARG A 717 28.16 -10.76 13.93
N CYS A 718 27.82 -10.31 12.74
CA CYS A 718 28.81 -10.04 11.70
C CYS A 718 28.38 -8.91 10.78
N ALA A 719 29.36 -8.39 10.05
CA ALA A 719 29.17 -7.45 8.95
C ALA A 719 30.23 -7.69 7.87
N PHE A 720 29.87 -7.39 6.62
CA PHE A 720 30.80 -7.35 5.49
C PHE A 720 30.73 -5.98 4.86
N LEU A 721 31.87 -5.26 4.78
CA LEU A 721 31.87 -3.86 4.38
C LEU A 721 33.13 -3.49 3.58
N GLY A 722 32.98 -2.43 2.75
CA GLY A 722 34.05 -1.79 2.06
C GLY A 722 34.68 -0.69 2.93
N VAL A 723 36.00 -0.67 2.97
CA VAL A 723 36.82 0.39 3.58
C VAL A 723 37.65 1.04 2.47
N PRO A 724 37.73 2.38 2.36
CA PRO A 724 38.48 3.04 1.32
C PRO A 724 39.94 2.52 1.20
N ASP A 725 40.38 2.18 -0.01
CA ASP A 725 41.70 1.70 -0.32
C ASP A 725 42.26 2.35 -1.60
N ALA A 726 43.50 2.82 -1.57
CA ALA A 726 44.09 3.57 -2.66
C ALA A 726 44.29 2.76 -3.95
N LYS A 727 44.39 1.43 -3.87
CA LYS A 727 44.65 0.54 -5.03
C LYS A 727 43.38 -0.16 -5.51
N LEU A 728 42.51 -0.52 -4.57
CA LEU A 728 41.34 -1.33 -4.85
C LEU A 728 40.07 -0.50 -4.99
N GLY A 729 40.11 0.81 -4.70
CA GLY A 729 38.93 1.64 -4.47
C GLY A 729 38.36 1.38 -3.07
N GLN A 730 37.93 0.14 -2.81
CA GLN A 730 37.57 -0.32 -1.47
C GLN A 730 38.20 -1.69 -1.18
N ALA A 731 38.76 -1.86 0.00
CA ALA A 731 39.16 -3.15 0.54
C ALA A 731 37.98 -3.79 1.28
N THR A 732 37.80 -5.10 1.17
CA THR A 732 36.72 -5.86 1.79
C THR A 732 37.09 -6.35 3.18
N TYR A 733 36.27 -5.99 4.17
CA TYR A 733 36.44 -6.36 5.57
C TYR A 733 35.31 -7.27 6.03
N ALA A 734 35.66 -8.45 6.55
CA ALA A 734 34.76 -9.30 7.32
C ALA A 734 34.91 -8.95 8.81
N VAL A 735 33.84 -8.53 9.47
CA VAL A 735 33.84 -8.15 10.88
C VAL A 735 32.97 -9.11 11.67
N VAL A 736 33.51 -9.66 12.76
CA VAL A 736 32.90 -10.70 13.57
C VAL A 736 32.83 -10.28 15.03
N GLU A 737 31.66 -10.41 15.65
CA GLU A 737 31.44 -10.37 17.10
C GLU A 737 31.25 -11.80 17.59
N LEU A 738 32.04 -12.19 18.59
CA LEU A 738 31.97 -13.51 19.23
C LEU A 738 30.79 -13.58 20.21
N PRO A 739 30.25 -14.78 20.53
CA PRO A 739 29.33 -14.96 21.66
C PRO A 739 29.91 -14.42 22.98
N ALA A 740 29.01 -13.90 23.83
CA ALA A 740 29.44 -13.24 25.08
C ALA A 740 30.14 -14.18 26.06
N ASP A 741 29.85 -15.47 25.98
CA ASP A 741 30.44 -16.54 26.82
C ASP A 741 31.76 -17.10 26.25
N THR A 742 32.22 -16.60 25.10
CA THR A 742 33.49 -17.02 24.51
C THR A 742 34.67 -16.47 25.33
N ASP A 743 35.53 -17.35 25.86
CA ASP A 743 36.78 -16.97 26.49
C ASP A 743 37.79 -16.50 25.44
N LYS A 744 37.95 -15.20 25.30
CA LYS A 744 38.81 -14.54 24.31
C LYS A 744 40.30 -14.83 24.52
N GLY A 745 40.69 -15.27 25.72
CA GLY A 745 42.10 -15.62 26.04
C GLY A 745 42.51 -16.98 25.45
N THR A 746 41.55 -17.88 25.27
CA THR A 746 41.78 -19.24 24.75
C THR A 746 41.23 -19.44 23.32
N PHE A 747 40.51 -18.47 22.77
CA PHE A 747 39.91 -18.56 21.44
C PHE A 747 40.97 -18.51 20.34
N ASP A 748 40.94 -19.50 19.43
CA ASP A 748 41.88 -19.59 18.31
C ASP A 748 41.46 -18.68 17.14
N PHE A 749 41.90 -17.42 17.21
CA PHE A 749 41.64 -16.43 16.15
C PHE A 749 42.30 -16.79 14.80
N ALA A 750 43.39 -17.55 14.81
CA ALA A 750 44.06 -17.96 13.57
C ALA A 750 43.22 -19.01 12.83
N ALA A 751 42.72 -20.02 13.55
CA ALA A 751 41.83 -21.03 12.97
C ALA A 751 40.52 -20.40 12.49
N ALA A 752 39.94 -19.47 13.26
CA ALA A 752 38.71 -18.75 12.87
C ALA A 752 38.90 -17.92 11.59
N ARG A 753 40.02 -17.22 11.44
CA ARG A 753 40.36 -16.52 10.19
C ARG A 753 40.52 -17.47 9.01
N ALA A 754 41.21 -18.57 9.19
CA ALA A 754 41.38 -19.55 8.15
C ALA A 754 40.04 -20.13 7.67
N GLU A 755 39.11 -20.37 8.61
CA GLU A 755 37.78 -20.85 8.27
C GLU A 755 36.94 -19.79 7.49
N VAL A 756 36.97 -18.54 7.91
CA VAL A 756 36.30 -17.43 7.15
C VAL A 756 36.90 -17.35 5.74
N GLN A 757 38.25 -17.37 5.62
CA GLN A 757 38.93 -17.34 4.31
C GLN A 757 38.50 -18.52 3.42
N ARG A 758 38.48 -19.72 3.99
CA ARG A 758 38.09 -20.95 3.29
C ARG A 758 36.66 -20.82 2.72
N VAL A 759 35.70 -20.44 3.55
CA VAL A 759 34.30 -20.33 3.17
C VAL A 759 34.10 -19.23 2.12
N PHE A 760 34.78 -18.10 2.27
CA PHE A 760 34.68 -16.99 1.31
C PHE A 760 35.35 -17.35 -0.04
N ALA A 761 36.51 -17.97 -0.02
CA ALA A 761 37.19 -18.43 -1.25
C ALA A 761 36.33 -19.40 -2.06
N LYS A 762 35.65 -20.35 -1.36
CA LYS A 762 34.73 -21.31 -1.99
C LYS A 762 33.55 -20.63 -2.67
N ASN A 763 33.16 -19.47 -2.18
CA ASN A 763 32.04 -18.66 -2.71
C ASN A 763 32.50 -17.49 -3.61
N SER A 764 33.77 -17.43 -3.98
CA SER A 764 34.36 -16.36 -4.80
C SER A 764 34.18 -14.96 -4.20
N ILE A 765 34.16 -14.86 -2.86
CA ILE A 765 34.05 -13.58 -2.15
C ILE A 765 35.45 -13.17 -1.71
N PRO A 766 36.02 -12.06 -2.20
CA PRO A 766 37.32 -11.58 -1.74
C PRO A 766 37.20 -11.01 -0.31
N VAL A 767 38.19 -11.29 0.52
CA VAL A 767 38.33 -10.71 1.84
C VAL A 767 39.75 -10.23 2.07
N ASP A 768 39.94 -8.94 2.24
CA ASP A 768 41.25 -8.34 2.45
C ASP A 768 41.64 -8.30 3.94
N GLN A 769 40.64 -8.16 4.82
CA GLN A 769 40.82 -8.14 6.27
C GLN A 769 39.68 -8.91 6.99
N ILE A 770 40.06 -9.61 8.05
CA ILE A 770 39.09 -10.24 8.98
C ILE A 770 39.35 -9.65 10.37
N LYS A 771 38.36 -8.97 10.94
CA LYS A 771 38.42 -8.29 12.21
C LYS A 771 37.45 -8.89 13.21
N PHE A 772 37.95 -9.14 14.42
CA PHE A 772 37.12 -9.52 15.57
C PHE A 772 36.90 -8.28 16.43
N VAL A 773 35.66 -7.96 16.76
CA VAL A 773 35.29 -6.75 17.51
C VAL A 773 34.56 -7.12 18.81
N HIS A 774 34.59 -6.22 19.79
CA HIS A 774 33.85 -6.39 21.02
C HIS A 774 32.33 -6.37 20.79
N LYS A 775 31.87 -5.50 19.89
CA LYS A 775 30.45 -5.35 19.57
C LYS A 775 30.28 -4.80 18.15
N VAL A 776 29.39 -5.41 17.37
CA VAL A 776 28.93 -4.85 16.09
C VAL A 776 27.80 -3.84 16.39
N PRO A 777 27.93 -2.58 15.98
CA PRO A 777 26.87 -1.58 16.20
C PRO A 777 25.60 -1.96 15.41
N MET A 778 24.48 -1.98 16.10
CA MET A 778 23.18 -2.32 15.53
C MET A 778 22.23 -1.14 15.64
N ASP A 779 21.28 -1.05 14.72
CA ASP A 779 20.24 -0.04 14.79
C ASP A 779 19.45 -0.15 16.10
N PRO A 780 19.14 0.98 16.76
CA PRO A 780 18.47 0.96 18.05
C PRO A 780 16.99 0.53 17.99
N ARG A 781 16.39 0.50 16.82
CA ARG A 781 14.97 0.21 16.63
C ARG A 781 14.64 -1.28 16.68
N HIS A 782 15.38 -2.06 15.90
CA HIS A 782 15.07 -3.47 15.67
C HIS A 782 16.19 -4.38 16.16
N HIS A 783 17.35 -3.83 16.50
CA HIS A 783 18.58 -4.55 16.86
C HIS A 783 18.96 -5.64 15.83
N SER A 784 18.53 -5.45 14.58
CA SER A 784 18.64 -6.42 13.50
C SER A 784 19.42 -5.91 12.28
N LYS A 785 19.65 -4.59 12.19
CA LYS A 785 20.38 -3.95 11.08
C LYS A 785 21.71 -3.41 11.57
N VAL A 786 22.79 -3.71 10.85
CA VAL A 786 24.12 -3.18 11.16
C VAL A 786 24.19 -1.69 10.83
N GLU A 787 24.72 -0.90 11.76
CA GLU A 787 25.06 0.51 11.57
C GLU A 787 26.45 0.63 10.93
N TYR A 788 26.54 0.40 9.60
CA TYR A 788 27.81 0.33 8.85
C TYR A 788 28.69 1.57 9.01
N LYS A 789 28.09 2.76 9.12
CA LYS A 789 28.87 3.99 9.34
C LYS A 789 29.55 3.96 10.72
N ALA A 790 28.78 3.67 11.76
CA ALA A 790 29.31 3.56 13.12
C ALA A 790 30.37 2.44 13.21
N LEU A 791 30.18 1.34 12.48
CA LEU A 791 31.15 0.26 12.41
C LEU A 791 32.46 0.68 11.73
N ARG A 792 32.37 1.42 10.60
CA ARG A 792 33.59 1.97 9.95
C ARG A 792 34.37 2.91 10.87
N ASP A 793 33.67 3.78 11.59
CA ASP A 793 34.28 4.69 12.57
C ASP A 793 34.93 3.91 13.71
N GLN A 794 34.26 2.86 14.21
CA GLN A 794 34.76 1.98 15.28
C GLN A 794 36.03 1.20 14.85
N LEU A 795 36.14 0.77 13.60
CA LEU A 795 37.31 0.04 13.12
C LEU A 795 38.61 0.89 13.11
N ASN A 796 38.48 2.21 13.21
CA ASN A 796 39.60 3.13 13.36
C ASN A 796 40.08 3.26 14.84
N ASP A 797 39.32 2.73 15.79
CA ASP A 797 39.67 2.68 17.21
C ASP A 797 40.34 1.33 17.55
N PRO A 798 41.67 1.33 17.87
CA PRO A 798 42.34 0.07 18.25
C PRO A 798 41.74 -0.63 19.47
N GLY A 799 41.08 0.13 20.37
CA GLY A 799 40.43 -0.45 21.56
C GLY A 799 39.14 -1.17 21.28
N ALA A 800 38.53 -0.95 20.13
CA ALA A 800 37.27 -1.61 19.69
C ALA A 800 37.52 -2.96 19.00
N VAL A 801 38.73 -3.20 18.49
CA VAL A 801 39.12 -4.43 17.77
C VAL A 801 39.83 -5.37 18.74
N ILE A 802 39.39 -6.63 18.79
CA ILE A 802 39.99 -7.66 19.66
C ILE A 802 41.19 -8.31 18.95
N ALA A 803 41.03 -8.60 17.65
CA ALA A 803 42.00 -9.28 16.85
C ALA A 803 41.87 -8.99 15.33
#